data_8817b587d242950eccc75fe45aefc124
#
_entry.id   8817b587d242950eccc75fe45aefc124
#
_cell.length_a   1.000
_cell.length_b   1.000
_cell.length_c   1.000
_cell.angle_alpha   90.00
_cell.angle_beta   90.00
_cell.angle_gamma   90.00
#
_symmetry.space_group_name_H-M   'P 1'
#
loop_
_entity.id
_entity.type
_entity.pdbx_description
1 polymer ?
#
loop_
_entity_poly.entity_id
_entity_poly.type
_entity_poly.pdbx_seq_one_letter_code
_entity_poly.pdbx_strand_id
1 'polypeptide(L)'
;MANKWVYLFTEGNANMRELLGGKGANLAEMTGLGLPVPQGFTITTEACTQYYEDGREINAEIQAQINEYIEKMEEITGKKFGDKENPLLVSVRSGARASMPGMMDTILNLGLNEDVVEVIAKKSNNPRWAWDCYRRFIQMYSDVVMEVGKKYFEELIDKMKAERGVTYDVELTADDLKELAGQFKAEYKEKIGQDFPDDPKEQLMGAVKAVFRSWDNPRANVYRRDNDIPYSWGTAVNVQSMAFGNMGDDCGTGVAFTRDPATGEKKLMGEFLINAQGEDVVAGVRTPMPIAKMAEEFPEAFEQFQNVCQTLENHYRDMQDMEFTVENKKLYMLQTRNGKRTAQAALKIACDLVDEGMRTEEEAVAMIDPRNLDTLLHPQFDAAALKAATPIGKGLGASPGAACGKIVFTAEDAENWNAKGEKVVLVRLETSPEDITGMKASQGILTVRGGMTSHAAVVARGMGTCCVSGCGDIAMDEANKKFTLAGKEFHEGDYISIDGSTGNIYDGIIPTVDATIAGEFGRIMGWADKFRTMKVRTNADTPADAKKARELGAEGIGLCRTEHMFFDPERIAAFREMICSDTVEEREAALAKIEPMQQADFEALYEALEGNPVTIRFLDPPLHEFVPTEEADIEALAKAQNKPVETIKAIIASLHEFNPMMGHRGCRLAVTYPEIAKMQTKAVIKAAINVKKNHPDWTVKPEIMIPLVNDIKELKYVKKFVVETADAEIKAAGSDLEYEVGTMIEIPRAALTADEIAKEADFFCFRSEEHTSELQSPYDLV
;
A
#
# COMPACT_ATOMS: atom_id res chain seq x y z
N MET A 1 20.10 18.97 -33.03
CA MET A 1 19.35 17.88 -33.67
C MET A 1 17.88 18.11 -33.31
N ALA A 2 16.95 17.94 -34.26
CA ALA A 2 15.53 18.04 -33.99
C ALA A 2 15.14 16.94 -33.01
N ASN A 3 14.28 17.23 -32.02
CA ASN A 3 13.81 16.25 -31.07
C ASN A 3 12.91 15.23 -31.76
N LYS A 4 13.06 13.95 -31.42
CA LYS A 4 12.18 12.89 -31.91
C LYS A 4 11.03 12.69 -30.94
N TRP A 5 9.83 13.16 -31.31
CA TRP A 5 8.63 13.12 -30.49
C TRP A 5 7.73 11.90 -30.74
N VAL A 6 7.92 11.20 -31.85
CA VAL A 6 7.04 10.12 -32.29
C VAL A 6 7.86 8.90 -32.73
N TYR A 7 7.39 7.70 -32.34
CA TYR A 7 8.02 6.42 -32.63
C TYR A 7 6.99 5.43 -33.18
N LEU A 8 7.27 4.78 -34.32
CA LEU A 8 6.52 3.60 -34.73
C LEU A 8 6.71 2.47 -33.71
N PHE A 9 5.74 1.55 -33.60
CA PHE A 9 5.92 0.37 -32.74
C PHE A 9 7.16 -0.43 -33.13
N THR A 10 7.53 -0.45 -34.42
CA THR A 10 8.76 -1.10 -34.92
C THR A 10 10.05 -0.37 -34.52
N GLU A 11 9.99 0.84 -34.04
CA GLU A 11 11.13 1.67 -33.63
C GLU A 11 11.39 1.63 -32.11
N GLY A 12 10.52 1.02 -31.34
CA GLY A 12 10.59 0.96 -29.88
C GLY A 12 10.79 -0.44 -29.32
N ASN A 13 10.96 -0.51 -28.01
CA ASN A 13 11.06 -1.78 -27.24
C ASN A 13 10.67 -1.57 -25.77
N ALA A 14 10.64 -2.65 -24.99
CA ALA A 14 10.25 -2.65 -23.57
C ALA A 14 11.12 -1.74 -22.66
N ASN A 15 12.38 -1.51 -23.03
CA ASN A 15 13.30 -0.66 -22.24
C ASN A 15 13.03 0.83 -22.38
N MET A 16 12.19 1.22 -23.34
CA MET A 16 11.82 2.63 -23.58
C MET A 16 10.58 3.07 -22.81
N ARG A 17 10.28 2.42 -21.70
CA ARG A 17 9.08 2.69 -20.91
C ARG A 17 8.96 4.12 -20.41
N GLU A 18 10.09 4.76 -20.11
CA GLU A 18 10.09 6.17 -19.70
C GLU A 18 9.59 7.10 -20.79
N LEU A 19 9.98 6.82 -22.03
CA LEU A 19 9.67 7.64 -23.21
C LEU A 19 8.33 7.27 -23.85
N LEU A 20 8.04 5.98 -23.98
CA LEU A 20 6.85 5.47 -24.69
C LEU A 20 5.67 5.17 -23.76
N GLY A 21 5.87 5.30 -22.44
CA GLY A 21 4.92 4.83 -21.46
C GLY A 21 4.85 3.31 -21.40
N GLY A 22 4.13 2.77 -20.43
CA GLY A 22 4.02 1.31 -20.25
C GLY A 22 3.33 0.62 -21.44
N LYS A 23 2.23 1.19 -21.93
CA LYS A 23 1.46 0.63 -23.06
C LYS A 23 2.24 0.70 -24.36
N GLY A 24 2.83 1.85 -24.69
CA GLY A 24 3.59 2.05 -25.93
C GLY A 24 4.83 1.14 -26.00
N ALA A 25 5.57 1.03 -24.92
CA ALA A 25 6.73 0.14 -24.83
C ALA A 25 6.34 -1.33 -25.01
N ASN A 26 5.25 -1.79 -24.41
CA ASN A 26 4.78 -3.16 -24.56
C ASN A 26 4.21 -3.46 -25.95
N LEU A 27 3.53 -2.50 -26.59
CA LEU A 27 3.08 -2.63 -27.99
C LEU A 27 4.26 -2.75 -28.94
N ALA A 28 5.32 -1.94 -28.73
CA ALA A 28 6.55 -2.02 -29.49
C ALA A 28 7.27 -3.37 -29.29
N GLU A 29 7.35 -3.84 -28.04
CA GLU A 29 7.98 -5.14 -27.72
C GLU A 29 7.24 -6.30 -28.36
N MET A 30 5.91 -6.36 -28.26
CA MET A 30 5.10 -7.38 -28.93
C MET A 30 5.27 -7.34 -30.45
N THR A 31 5.38 -6.17 -31.03
CA THR A 31 5.66 -6.00 -32.46
C THR A 31 7.03 -6.57 -32.83
N GLY A 32 8.05 -6.26 -32.01
CA GLY A 32 9.40 -6.78 -32.18
C GLY A 32 9.50 -8.32 -32.05
N LEU A 33 8.64 -8.92 -31.23
CA LEU A 33 8.51 -10.38 -31.10
C LEU A 33 7.75 -11.02 -32.27
N GLY A 34 7.26 -10.26 -33.22
CA GLY A 34 6.49 -10.76 -34.37
C GLY A 34 5.07 -11.17 -34.05
N LEU A 35 4.53 -10.71 -32.91
CA LEU A 35 3.15 -10.99 -32.51
C LEU A 35 2.15 -10.17 -33.34
N PRO A 36 0.90 -10.61 -33.48
CA PRO A 36 -0.11 -9.96 -34.31
C PRO A 36 -0.66 -8.67 -33.64
N VAL A 37 0.11 -7.60 -33.69
CA VAL A 37 -0.25 -6.29 -33.15
C VAL A 37 -0.73 -5.39 -34.27
N PRO A 38 -1.90 -4.74 -34.17
CA PRO A 38 -2.28 -3.71 -35.12
C PRO A 38 -1.24 -2.61 -35.13
N GLN A 39 -0.81 -2.18 -36.32
CA GLN A 39 0.28 -1.22 -36.45
C GLN A 39 -0.08 0.15 -35.90
N GLY A 40 0.91 0.88 -35.46
CA GLY A 40 0.71 2.19 -34.86
C GLY A 40 2.01 2.89 -34.49
N PHE A 41 1.85 4.03 -33.85
CA PHE A 41 2.96 4.82 -33.32
C PHE A 41 2.63 5.36 -31.93
N THR A 42 3.66 5.73 -31.20
CA THR A 42 3.55 6.35 -29.88
C THR A 42 4.09 7.76 -29.93
N ILE A 43 3.29 8.72 -29.45
CA ILE A 43 3.72 10.09 -29.16
C ILE A 43 4.24 10.09 -27.74
N THR A 44 5.46 10.57 -27.52
CA THR A 44 6.24 10.37 -26.30
C THR A 44 5.68 11.10 -25.08
N THR A 45 6.09 10.65 -23.91
CA THR A 45 5.84 11.36 -22.64
C THR A 45 6.47 12.76 -22.63
N GLU A 46 7.60 12.93 -23.29
CA GLU A 46 8.27 14.22 -23.44
C GLU A 46 7.43 15.21 -24.26
N ALA A 47 6.70 14.73 -25.28
CA ALA A 47 5.76 15.56 -26.01
C ALA A 47 4.59 16.04 -25.13
N CYS A 48 4.15 15.23 -24.18
CA CYS A 48 3.17 15.64 -23.17
C CYS A 48 3.73 16.76 -22.26
N THR A 49 4.95 16.59 -21.76
CA THR A 49 5.60 17.62 -20.94
C THR A 49 5.74 18.92 -21.72
N GLN A 50 6.19 18.83 -22.97
CA GLN A 50 6.30 20.00 -23.86
C GLN A 50 4.95 20.68 -24.11
N TYR A 51 3.87 19.92 -24.26
CA TYR A 51 2.51 20.46 -24.37
C TYR A 51 2.13 21.35 -23.19
N TYR A 52 2.49 20.96 -21.95
CA TYR A 52 2.24 21.79 -20.77
C TYR A 52 3.15 23.02 -20.70
N GLU A 53 4.42 22.88 -21.09
CA GLU A 53 5.38 23.99 -21.17
C GLU A 53 4.96 25.04 -22.24
N ASP A 54 4.39 24.58 -23.34
CA ASP A 54 3.87 25.45 -24.43
C ASP A 54 2.45 26.01 -24.13
N GLY A 55 2.02 25.97 -22.88
CA GLY A 55 0.74 26.55 -22.45
C GLY A 55 -0.50 25.73 -22.85
N ARG A 56 -0.36 24.42 -22.88
CA ARG A 56 -1.38 23.43 -23.28
C ARG A 56 -1.72 23.48 -24.76
N GLU A 57 -0.71 23.67 -25.57
CA GLU A 57 -0.80 23.61 -27.02
C GLU A 57 0.24 22.64 -27.59
N ILE A 58 -0.17 21.90 -28.64
CA ILE A 58 0.75 21.04 -29.40
C ILE A 58 1.50 21.89 -30.40
N ASN A 59 2.81 22.03 -30.23
CA ASN A 59 3.60 22.88 -31.11
C ASN A 59 3.72 22.32 -32.54
N ALA A 60 4.15 23.17 -33.48
CA ALA A 60 4.21 22.83 -34.89
C ALA A 60 5.16 21.67 -35.24
N GLU A 61 6.24 21.48 -34.45
CA GLU A 61 7.20 20.36 -34.65
C GLU A 61 6.55 19.02 -34.30
N ILE A 62 5.85 18.96 -33.17
CA ILE A 62 5.13 17.75 -32.77
C ILE A 62 4.00 17.43 -33.74
N GLN A 63 3.22 18.45 -34.18
CA GLN A 63 2.17 18.27 -35.18
C GLN A 63 2.71 17.74 -36.52
N ALA A 64 3.84 18.28 -36.98
CA ALA A 64 4.49 17.82 -38.20
C ALA A 64 4.92 16.35 -38.12
N GLN A 65 5.50 15.93 -36.97
CA GLN A 65 5.89 14.52 -36.77
C GLN A 65 4.66 13.62 -36.70
N ILE A 66 3.59 14.01 -36.03
CA ILE A 66 2.35 13.24 -36.01
C ILE A 66 1.82 13.02 -37.41
N ASN A 67 1.76 14.07 -38.26
CA ASN A 67 1.32 13.95 -39.64
C ASN A 67 2.23 13.05 -40.48
N GLU A 68 3.55 13.17 -40.35
CA GLU A 68 4.51 12.27 -40.99
C GLU A 68 4.28 10.81 -40.62
N TYR A 69 4.02 10.53 -39.35
CA TYR A 69 3.83 9.16 -38.86
C TYR A 69 2.47 8.57 -39.24
N ILE A 70 1.45 9.38 -39.44
CA ILE A 70 0.20 8.92 -40.08
C ILE A 70 0.48 8.46 -41.51
N GLU A 71 1.27 9.23 -42.31
CA GLU A 71 1.65 8.82 -43.66
C GLU A 71 2.45 7.49 -43.66
N LYS A 72 3.36 7.30 -42.71
CA LYS A 72 4.04 6.02 -42.53
C LYS A 72 3.09 4.87 -42.18
N MET A 73 2.07 5.12 -41.35
CA MET A 73 1.03 4.12 -41.05
C MET A 73 0.22 3.77 -42.30
N GLU A 74 -0.09 4.76 -43.15
CA GLU A 74 -0.81 4.52 -44.40
C GLU A 74 0.00 3.59 -45.31
N GLU A 75 1.31 3.79 -45.41
CA GLU A 75 2.21 2.93 -46.20
C GLU A 75 2.25 1.49 -45.61
N ILE A 76 2.36 1.34 -44.31
CA ILE A 76 2.44 0.02 -43.63
C ILE A 76 1.13 -0.76 -43.77
N THR A 77 -0.02 -0.08 -43.58
CA THR A 77 -1.33 -0.71 -43.54
C THR A 77 -1.94 -0.89 -44.95
N GLY A 78 -1.46 -0.14 -45.93
CA GLY A 78 -2.08 -0.05 -47.25
C GLY A 78 -3.46 0.64 -47.24
N LYS A 79 -3.80 1.32 -46.15
CA LYS A 79 -5.04 2.06 -45.96
C LYS A 79 -4.72 3.55 -45.86
N LYS A 80 -5.67 4.41 -46.17
CA LYS A 80 -5.43 5.86 -46.18
C LYS A 80 -6.39 6.57 -45.23
N PHE A 81 -5.87 7.48 -44.43
CA PHE A 81 -6.64 8.23 -43.47
C PHE A 81 -7.60 9.21 -44.13
N GLY A 82 -8.90 8.99 -43.96
CA GLY A 82 -9.96 9.78 -44.64
C GLY A 82 -10.26 9.37 -46.09
N ASP A 83 -9.72 8.24 -46.54
CA ASP A 83 -9.92 7.77 -47.93
C ASP A 83 -11.36 7.26 -48.16
N LYS A 84 -11.84 7.49 -49.38
CA LYS A 84 -13.16 7.06 -49.84
C LYS A 84 -13.15 5.66 -50.48
N GLU A 85 -12.00 5.04 -50.59
CA GLU A 85 -11.89 3.67 -51.16
C GLU A 85 -11.38 2.65 -50.12
N ASN A 86 -10.32 2.97 -49.38
CA ASN A 86 -9.74 2.10 -48.38
C ASN A 86 -9.33 2.87 -47.10
N PRO A 87 -10.29 3.30 -46.29
CA PRO A 87 -10.04 4.16 -45.16
C PRO A 87 -9.27 3.48 -44.03
N LEU A 88 -8.30 4.22 -43.48
CA LEU A 88 -7.63 3.90 -42.22
C LEU A 88 -8.46 4.48 -41.06
N LEU A 89 -8.79 3.63 -40.07
CA LEU A 89 -9.37 4.10 -38.83
C LEU A 89 -8.39 3.79 -37.68
N VAL A 90 -8.28 4.69 -36.72
CA VAL A 90 -7.34 4.57 -35.62
C VAL A 90 -8.00 4.79 -34.26
N SER A 91 -7.40 4.22 -33.25
CA SER A 91 -7.65 4.55 -31.84
C SER A 91 -6.57 5.49 -31.31
N VAL A 92 -6.92 6.33 -30.37
CA VAL A 92 -5.99 7.18 -29.61
C VAL A 92 -6.15 6.81 -28.12
N ARG A 93 -5.07 6.31 -27.54
CA ARG A 93 -5.09 5.73 -26.19
C ARG A 93 -3.94 6.31 -25.35
N SER A 94 -4.22 6.64 -24.10
CA SER A 94 -3.19 7.04 -23.15
C SER A 94 -2.24 5.90 -22.77
N GLY A 95 -1.01 6.26 -22.40
CA GLY A 95 0.01 5.30 -21.98
C GLY A 95 1.00 5.90 -21.00
N ALA A 96 0.63 6.07 -19.73
CA ALA A 96 1.56 6.53 -18.71
C ALA A 96 2.62 5.48 -18.36
N ARG A 97 3.76 5.90 -17.77
CA ARG A 97 4.82 4.98 -17.27
C ARG A 97 4.30 3.98 -16.26
N ALA A 98 3.45 4.44 -15.34
CA ALA A 98 2.73 3.62 -14.38
C ALA A 98 1.31 3.34 -14.88
N SER A 99 0.78 2.15 -14.58
CA SER A 99 -0.60 1.82 -14.91
C SER A 99 -1.56 2.65 -14.06
N MET A 100 -2.46 3.38 -14.71
CA MET A 100 -3.48 4.25 -14.10
C MET A 100 -4.88 3.88 -14.62
N PRO A 101 -5.46 2.74 -14.24
CA PRO A 101 -6.70 2.22 -14.80
C PRO A 101 -7.88 3.18 -14.61
N GLY A 102 -8.58 3.52 -15.71
CA GLY A 102 -9.76 4.39 -15.66
C GLY A 102 -9.49 5.87 -15.38
N MET A 103 -8.20 6.26 -15.20
CA MET A 103 -7.86 7.64 -14.85
C MET A 103 -7.72 8.55 -16.08
N MET A 104 -7.46 7.97 -17.24
CA MET A 104 -7.17 8.70 -18.47
C MET A 104 -7.99 8.18 -19.65
N ASP A 105 -8.11 8.99 -20.68
CA ASP A 105 -9.09 8.84 -21.74
C ASP A 105 -8.61 7.98 -22.93
N THR A 106 -9.57 7.42 -23.65
CA THR A 106 -9.39 6.64 -24.89
C THR A 106 -10.43 7.10 -25.90
N ILE A 107 -10.04 7.24 -27.14
CA ILE A 107 -10.93 7.59 -28.26
C ILE A 107 -10.76 6.53 -29.36
N LEU A 108 -11.85 5.93 -29.78
CA LEU A 108 -11.89 4.89 -30.81
C LEU A 108 -12.49 5.43 -32.12
N ASN A 109 -12.24 4.75 -33.22
CA ASN A 109 -12.87 4.98 -34.52
C ASN A 109 -12.57 6.35 -35.16
N LEU A 110 -11.42 6.95 -34.83
CA LEU A 110 -11.02 8.21 -35.51
C LEU A 110 -10.79 7.98 -37.00
N GLY A 111 -11.18 8.94 -37.77
CA GLY A 111 -11.17 8.92 -39.21
C GLY A 111 -12.56 8.76 -39.86
N LEU A 112 -13.60 8.49 -39.03
CA LEU A 112 -14.98 8.41 -39.49
C LEU A 112 -15.59 9.79 -39.79
N ASN A 113 -16.27 9.85 -40.88
CA ASN A 113 -17.16 10.91 -41.29
C ASN A 113 -18.27 10.28 -42.16
N GLU A 114 -19.19 11.08 -42.68
CA GLU A 114 -20.33 10.53 -43.44
C GLU A 114 -19.91 9.80 -44.73
N ASP A 115 -18.87 10.23 -45.40
CA ASP A 115 -18.34 9.55 -46.58
C ASP A 115 -17.69 8.21 -46.21
N VAL A 116 -16.84 8.22 -45.19
CA VAL A 116 -16.10 7.02 -44.76
C VAL A 116 -17.03 5.96 -44.18
N VAL A 117 -18.07 6.33 -43.42
CA VAL A 117 -19.02 5.35 -42.86
C VAL A 117 -19.77 4.60 -43.96
N GLU A 118 -20.15 5.26 -45.05
CA GLU A 118 -20.78 4.60 -46.19
C GLU A 118 -19.82 3.63 -46.91
N VAL A 119 -18.54 3.97 -46.99
CA VAL A 119 -17.50 3.09 -47.55
C VAL A 119 -17.33 1.84 -46.75
N ILE A 120 -17.16 1.97 -45.44
CA ILE A 120 -16.99 0.76 -44.56
C ILE A 120 -18.26 -0.06 -44.46
N ALA A 121 -19.45 0.55 -44.56
CA ALA A 121 -20.70 -0.16 -44.61
C ALA A 121 -20.82 -1.08 -45.86
N LYS A 122 -20.39 -0.56 -47.02
CA LYS A 122 -20.36 -1.35 -48.26
C LYS A 122 -19.31 -2.44 -48.24
N LYS A 123 -18.09 -2.13 -47.78
CA LYS A 123 -16.95 -3.08 -47.75
C LYS A 123 -17.22 -4.24 -46.80
N SER A 124 -17.77 -3.97 -45.63
CA SER A 124 -18.10 -5.01 -44.63
C SER A 124 -19.38 -5.74 -44.94
N ASN A 125 -20.21 -5.27 -45.87
CA ASN A 125 -21.60 -5.71 -46.07
C ASN A 125 -22.42 -5.67 -44.77
N ASN A 126 -22.05 -4.75 -43.84
CA ASN A 126 -22.70 -4.60 -42.55
C ASN A 126 -22.92 -3.11 -42.22
N PRO A 127 -23.99 -2.50 -42.82
CA PRO A 127 -24.30 -1.09 -42.58
C PRO A 127 -24.58 -0.77 -41.11
N ARG A 128 -25.21 -1.73 -40.39
CA ARG A 128 -25.52 -1.55 -38.97
C ARG A 128 -24.28 -1.35 -38.17
N TRP A 129 -23.24 -2.18 -38.34
CA TRP A 129 -21.96 -2.05 -37.67
C TRP A 129 -21.29 -0.72 -37.99
N ALA A 130 -21.25 -0.32 -39.22
CA ALA A 130 -20.61 0.92 -39.64
C ALA A 130 -21.25 2.16 -38.98
N TRP A 131 -22.58 2.23 -38.98
CA TRP A 131 -23.30 3.32 -38.33
C TRP A 131 -23.23 3.30 -36.83
N ASP A 132 -23.16 2.11 -36.22
CA ASP A 132 -22.89 1.97 -34.79
C ASP A 132 -21.49 2.49 -34.41
N CYS A 133 -20.47 2.16 -35.19
CA CYS A 133 -19.12 2.73 -35.02
C CYS A 133 -19.12 4.26 -35.10
N TYR A 134 -19.87 4.83 -36.05
CA TYR A 134 -19.92 6.27 -36.20
C TYR A 134 -20.66 6.97 -35.08
N ARG A 135 -21.81 6.47 -34.65
CA ARG A 135 -22.52 7.06 -33.50
C ARG A 135 -21.69 6.98 -32.23
N ARG A 136 -21.00 5.84 -31.97
CA ARG A 136 -20.09 5.66 -30.84
C ARG A 136 -18.94 6.65 -30.90
N PHE A 137 -18.38 6.85 -32.08
CA PHE A 137 -17.30 7.82 -32.26
C PHE A 137 -17.75 9.25 -31.95
N ILE A 138 -18.91 9.67 -32.46
CA ILE A 138 -19.46 11.02 -32.19
C ILE A 138 -19.66 11.21 -30.69
N GLN A 139 -20.28 10.23 -30.01
CA GLN A 139 -20.49 10.26 -28.58
C GLN A 139 -19.18 10.38 -27.81
N MET A 140 -18.23 9.49 -28.09
CA MET A 140 -16.95 9.43 -27.39
C MET A 140 -16.09 10.69 -27.64
N TYR A 141 -16.04 11.17 -28.87
CA TYR A 141 -15.34 12.43 -29.20
C TYR A 141 -15.98 13.62 -28.49
N SER A 142 -17.29 13.69 -28.48
CA SER A 142 -18.02 14.78 -27.80
C SER A 142 -17.80 14.76 -26.28
N ASP A 143 -17.83 13.58 -25.67
CA ASP A 143 -17.62 13.42 -24.23
C ASP A 143 -16.17 13.68 -23.82
N VAL A 144 -15.22 13.02 -24.48
CA VAL A 144 -13.81 13.01 -24.07
C VAL A 144 -13.06 14.25 -24.60
N VAL A 145 -13.22 14.56 -25.89
CA VAL A 145 -12.45 15.66 -26.51
C VAL A 145 -13.05 17.02 -26.21
N MET A 146 -14.38 17.11 -26.26
CA MET A 146 -15.10 18.37 -26.13
C MET A 146 -15.76 18.58 -24.78
N GLU A 147 -15.70 17.59 -23.89
CA GLU A 147 -16.22 17.64 -22.52
C GLU A 147 -17.73 17.96 -22.43
N VAL A 148 -18.49 17.56 -23.43
CA VAL A 148 -19.95 17.79 -23.48
C VAL A 148 -20.70 16.94 -22.44
N GLY A 149 -20.17 15.77 -22.10
CA GLY A 149 -20.80 14.80 -21.19
C GLY A 149 -21.70 13.81 -21.94
N LYS A 150 -21.43 12.50 -21.69
CA LYS A 150 -22.12 11.40 -22.38
C LYS A 150 -23.61 11.32 -22.09
N LYS A 151 -24.08 11.86 -20.98
CA LYS A 151 -25.48 11.86 -20.55
C LYS A 151 -26.45 12.32 -21.64
N TYR A 152 -26.13 13.39 -22.36
CA TYR A 152 -27.00 13.93 -23.40
C TYR A 152 -27.20 12.97 -24.56
N PHE A 153 -26.18 12.20 -24.89
CA PHE A 153 -26.22 11.17 -25.95
C PHE A 153 -26.93 9.91 -25.50
N GLU A 154 -26.73 9.49 -24.25
CA GLU A 154 -27.44 8.35 -23.65
C GLU A 154 -28.95 8.60 -23.59
N GLU A 155 -29.39 9.81 -23.27
CA GLU A 155 -30.80 10.20 -23.29
C GLU A 155 -31.41 10.07 -24.69
N LEU A 156 -30.66 10.41 -25.76
CA LEU A 156 -31.12 10.25 -27.15
C LEU A 156 -31.22 8.77 -27.54
N ILE A 157 -30.27 7.93 -27.11
CA ILE A 157 -30.32 6.47 -27.34
C ILE A 157 -31.53 5.87 -26.65
N ASP A 158 -31.75 6.20 -25.39
CA ASP A 158 -32.87 5.65 -24.60
C ASP A 158 -34.22 6.08 -25.15
N LYS A 159 -34.34 7.31 -25.61
CA LYS A 159 -35.52 7.80 -26.30
C LYS A 159 -35.79 7.01 -27.59
N MET A 160 -34.79 6.80 -28.41
CA MET A 160 -34.92 6.01 -29.64
C MET A 160 -35.31 4.56 -29.35
N LYS A 161 -34.66 3.91 -28.38
CA LYS A 161 -35.05 2.54 -27.96
C LYS A 161 -36.51 2.46 -27.54
N ALA A 162 -36.96 3.43 -26.74
CA ALA A 162 -38.36 3.51 -26.32
C ALA A 162 -39.31 3.70 -27.51
N GLU A 163 -38.99 4.56 -28.47
CA GLU A 163 -39.78 4.76 -29.68
C GLU A 163 -39.86 3.52 -30.60
N ARG A 164 -38.80 2.73 -30.66
CA ARG A 164 -38.72 1.49 -31.47
C ARG A 164 -39.18 0.26 -30.69
N GLY A 165 -39.46 0.34 -29.38
CA GLY A 165 -39.88 -0.75 -28.54
C GLY A 165 -38.78 -1.83 -28.33
N VAL A 166 -37.54 -1.46 -28.36
CA VAL A 166 -36.37 -2.35 -28.13
C VAL A 166 -35.68 -2.06 -26.78
N THR A 167 -34.98 -3.03 -26.26
CA THR A 167 -34.33 -2.95 -24.95
C THR A 167 -32.83 -2.67 -25.08
N TYR A 168 -32.17 -3.30 -26.05
CA TYR A 168 -30.73 -3.25 -26.22
C TYR A 168 -30.31 -2.49 -27.47
N ASP A 169 -29.18 -1.79 -27.41
CA ASP A 169 -28.60 -1.04 -28.54
C ASP A 169 -28.41 -1.94 -29.78
N VAL A 170 -28.06 -3.22 -29.57
CA VAL A 170 -27.85 -4.20 -30.64
C VAL A 170 -29.12 -4.50 -31.49
N GLU A 171 -30.27 -4.16 -30.97
CA GLU A 171 -31.57 -4.36 -31.65
C GLU A 171 -31.95 -3.19 -32.59
N LEU A 172 -31.24 -2.06 -32.49
CA LEU A 172 -31.42 -0.91 -33.38
C LEU A 172 -30.94 -1.25 -34.79
N THR A 173 -31.72 -0.84 -35.81
CA THR A 173 -31.38 -1.08 -37.20
C THR A 173 -30.32 -0.11 -37.71
N ALA A 174 -29.77 -0.38 -38.88
CA ALA A 174 -28.81 0.56 -39.55
C ALA A 174 -29.42 1.94 -39.77
N ASP A 175 -30.71 2.01 -40.16
CA ASP A 175 -31.40 3.29 -40.37
C ASP A 175 -31.63 4.04 -39.04
N ASP A 176 -31.98 3.32 -37.99
CA ASP A 176 -32.08 3.89 -36.64
C ASP A 176 -30.75 4.49 -36.17
N LEU A 177 -29.65 3.76 -36.38
CA LEU A 177 -28.31 4.25 -36.00
C LEU A 177 -27.85 5.42 -36.87
N LYS A 178 -28.23 5.44 -38.13
CA LYS A 178 -27.97 6.59 -39.03
C LYS A 178 -28.72 7.84 -38.55
N GLU A 179 -29.99 7.69 -38.21
CA GLU A 179 -30.81 8.75 -37.63
C GLU A 179 -30.23 9.24 -36.31
N LEU A 180 -29.81 8.29 -35.43
CA LEU A 180 -29.19 8.61 -34.15
C LEU A 180 -27.87 9.37 -34.30
N ALA A 181 -27.01 8.99 -35.27
CA ALA A 181 -25.78 9.72 -35.56
C ALA A 181 -26.08 11.18 -36.00
N GLY A 182 -27.12 11.40 -36.77
CA GLY A 182 -27.61 12.74 -37.12
C GLY A 182 -28.07 13.53 -35.90
N GLN A 183 -28.80 12.90 -34.98
CA GLN A 183 -29.20 13.54 -33.72
C GLN A 183 -28.00 13.88 -32.85
N PHE A 184 -27.00 13.01 -32.77
CA PHE A 184 -25.75 13.26 -32.05
C PHE A 184 -24.97 14.45 -32.60
N LYS A 185 -24.86 14.57 -33.93
CA LYS A 185 -24.22 15.73 -34.57
C LYS A 185 -24.99 17.02 -34.25
N ALA A 186 -26.32 16.98 -34.21
CA ALA A 186 -27.15 18.12 -33.86
C ALA A 186 -26.95 18.52 -32.37
N GLU A 187 -26.89 17.55 -31.47
CA GLU A 187 -26.60 17.79 -30.03
C GLU A 187 -25.20 18.38 -29.84
N TYR A 188 -24.21 17.84 -30.54
CA TYR A 188 -22.83 18.38 -30.54
C TYR A 188 -22.84 19.87 -30.98
N LYS A 189 -23.51 20.19 -32.09
CA LYS A 189 -23.62 21.57 -32.60
C LYS A 189 -24.33 22.49 -31.62
N GLU A 190 -25.38 22.01 -30.95
CA GLU A 190 -26.08 22.79 -29.93
C GLU A 190 -25.19 23.13 -28.72
N LYS A 191 -24.41 22.17 -28.28
CA LYS A 191 -23.53 22.35 -27.08
C LYS A 191 -22.26 23.11 -27.39
N ILE A 192 -21.67 22.92 -28.55
CA ILE A 192 -20.34 23.45 -28.91
C ILE A 192 -20.46 24.71 -29.79
N GLY A 193 -21.55 24.87 -30.53
CA GLY A 193 -21.76 26.00 -31.47
C GLY A 193 -21.05 25.83 -32.80
N GLN A 194 -20.46 24.65 -33.07
CA GLN A 194 -19.77 24.33 -34.34
C GLN A 194 -20.21 22.95 -34.83
N ASP A 195 -20.03 22.70 -36.13
CA ASP A 195 -20.30 21.36 -36.67
C ASP A 195 -19.27 20.34 -36.16
N PHE A 196 -19.70 19.05 -36.06
CA PHE A 196 -18.81 17.96 -35.72
C PHE A 196 -17.68 17.85 -36.77
N PRO A 197 -16.38 17.73 -36.37
CA PRO A 197 -15.27 17.74 -37.29
C PRO A 197 -15.28 16.53 -38.25
N ASP A 198 -15.30 16.80 -39.55
CA ASP A 198 -15.27 15.78 -40.61
C ASP A 198 -13.84 15.48 -41.10
N ASP A 199 -12.87 16.37 -40.87
CA ASP A 199 -11.46 16.15 -41.22
C ASP A 199 -10.78 15.18 -40.22
N PRO A 200 -10.33 14.01 -40.71
CA PRO A 200 -9.64 13.04 -39.87
C PRO A 200 -8.40 13.57 -39.14
N LYS A 201 -7.65 14.46 -39.75
CA LYS A 201 -6.45 15.07 -39.14
C LYS A 201 -6.83 16.03 -38.00
N GLU A 202 -7.89 16.78 -38.15
CA GLU A 202 -8.45 17.62 -37.08
C GLU A 202 -8.96 16.76 -35.91
N GLN A 203 -9.66 15.67 -36.20
CA GLN A 203 -10.12 14.71 -35.21
C GLN A 203 -8.94 14.12 -34.42
N LEU A 204 -7.86 13.71 -35.10
CA LEU A 204 -6.67 13.15 -34.50
C LEU A 204 -5.97 14.14 -33.57
N MET A 205 -5.74 15.37 -34.01
CA MET A 205 -5.10 16.38 -33.16
C MET A 205 -5.94 16.73 -31.94
N GLY A 206 -7.25 16.81 -32.09
CA GLY A 206 -8.18 17.01 -30.98
C GLY A 206 -8.10 15.87 -29.96
N ALA A 207 -8.05 14.62 -30.41
CA ALA A 207 -7.93 13.45 -29.55
C ALA A 207 -6.58 13.37 -28.83
N VAL A 208 -5.47 13.66 -29.51
CA VAL A 208 -4.13 13.71 -28.90
C VAL A 208 -4.08 14.78 -27.81
N LYS A 209 -4.60 15.97 -28.10
CA LYS A 209 -4.69 17.09 -27.16
C LYS A 209 -5.54 16.70 -25.92
N ALA A 210 -6.65 16.01 -26.14
CA ALA A 210 -7.50 15.54 -25.05
C ALA A 210 -6.80 14.53 -24.15
N VAL A 211 -6.05 13.58 -24.71
CA VAL A 211 -5.26 12.62 -23.91
C VAL A 211 -4.17 13.32 -23.11
N PHE A 212 -3.46 14.27 -23.68
CA PHE A 212 -2.48 15.06 -22.91
C PHE A 212 -3.15 15.84 -21.78
N ARG A 213 -4.30 16.44 -22.04
CA ARG A 213 -5.09 17.17 -21.03
C ARG A 213 -5.55 16.26 -19.90
N SER A 214 -5.89 15.02 -20.21
CA SER A 214 -6.37 14.06 -19.21
C SER A 214 -5.33 13.69 -18.14
N TRP A 215 -4.04 13.95 -18.42
CA TRP A 215 -2.97 13.80 -17.41
C TRP A 215 -3.19 14.71 -16.20
N ASP A 216 -3.78 15.87 -16.38
CA ASP A 216 -4.02 16.87 -15.34
C ASP A 216 -5.49 16.93 -14.88
N ASN A 217 -6.30 15.91 -15.17
CA ASN A 217 -7.65 15.87 -14.67
C ASN A 217 -7.70 15.55 -13.14
N PRO A 218 -8.78 15.95 -12.42
CA PRO A 218 -8.84 15.77 -10.97
C PRO A 218 -8.65 14.33 -10.49
N ARG A 219 -9.25 13.34 -11.18
CA ARG A 219 -9.13 11.92 -10.81
C ARG A 219 -7.70 11.40 -11.02
N ALA A 220 -7.03 11.82 -12.07
CA ALA A 220 -5.63 11.46 -12.31
C ALA A 220 -4.69 12.11 -11.29
N ASN A 221 -4.95 13.35 -10.89
CA ASN A 221 -4.17 14.05 -9.86
C ASN A 221 -4.26 13.34 -8.51
N VAL A 222 -5.46 12.94 -8.09
CA VAL A 222 -5.66 12.17 -6.84
C VAL A 222 -4.91 10.84 -6.93
N TYR A 223 -5.12 10.08 -8.00
CA TYR A 223 -4.46 8.78 -8.18
C TYR A 223 -2.93 8.87 -8.15
N ARG A 224 -2.36 9.89 -8.83
CA ARG A 224 -0.90 10.09 -8.82
C ARG A 224 -0.36 10.39 -7.44
N ARG A 225 -1.03 11.28 -6.69
CA ARG A 225 -0.65 11.60 -5.30
C ARG A 225 -0.68 10.35 -4.42
N ASP A 226 -1.75 9.56 -4.52
CA ASP A 226 -1.96 8.38 -3.67
C ASP A 226 -1.02 7.20 -4.05
N ASN A 227 -0.37 7.27 -5.21
CA ASN A 227 0.57 6.24 -5.70
C ASN A 227 1.99 6.78 -5.95
N ASP A 228 2.34 7.94 -5.42
CA ASP A 228 3.67 8.58 -5.54
C ASP A 228 4.18 8.70 -7.00
N ILE A 229 3.28 9.00 -7.94
CA ILE A 229 3.61 9.17 -9.36
C ILE A 229 3.92 10.65 -9.64
N PRO A 230 5.16 11.01 -10.00
CA PRO A 230 5.54 12.39 -10.26
C PRO A 230 4.76 13.00 -11.43
N TYR A 231 4.33 14.25 -11.26
CA TYR A 231 3.65 15.01 -12.32
C TYR A 231 4.51 15.16 -13.57
N SER A 232 5.83 15.34 -13.40
CA SER A 232 6.81 15.51 -14.46
C SER A 232 6.95 14.32 -15.42
N TRP A 233 6.38 13.16 -15.08
CA TRP A 233 6.47 12.00 -15.98
C TRP A 233 5.64 12.13 -17.23
N GLY A 234 4.51 12.85 -17.20
CA GLY A 234 3.59 12.95 -18.32
C GLY A 234 2.96 11.61 -18.74
N THR A 235 2.22 11.65 -19.82
CA THR A 235 1.66 10.46 -20.47
C THR A 235 2.08 10.40 -21.94
N ALA A 236 2.33 9.19 -22.44
CA ALA A 236 2.42 8.95 -23.87
C ALA A 236 1.03 8.80 -24.49
N VAL A 237 0.94 8.95 -25.80
CA VAL A 237 -0.26 8.74 -26.60
C VAL A 237 0.02 7.69 -27.66
N ASN A 238 -0.77 6.62 -27.67
CA ASN A 238 -0.68 5.56 -28.67
C ASN A 238 -1.75 5.76 -29.72
N VAL A 239 -1.33 5.92 -30.96
CA VAL A 239 -2.19 5.98 -32.16
C VAL A 239 -2.05 4.65 -32.88
N GLN A 240 -3.12 3.88 -32.93
CA GLN A 240 -3.09 2.49 -33.39
C GLN A 240 -4.19 2.20 -34.38
N SER A 241 -3.89 1.45 -35.42
CA SER A 241 -4.90 0.97 -36.38
C SER A 241 -5.98 0.17 -35.66
N MET A 242 -7.24 0.42 -35.97
CA MET A 242 -8.37 -0.30 -35.39
C MET A 242 -8.40 -1.76 -35.84
N ALA A 243 -8.73 -2.65 -34.89
CA ALA A 243 -9.19 -4.00 -35.13
C ALA A 243 -10.58 -4.14 -34.51
N PHE A 244 -11.55 -4.66 -35.27
CA PHE A 244 -12.96 -4.63 -34.91
C PHE A 244 -13.46 -6.00 -34.44
N GLY A 245 -13.76 -6.10 -33.15
CA GLY A 245 -14.40 -7.28 -32.56
C GLY A 245 -15.92 -7.32 -32.72
N ASN A 246 -16.52 -6.27 -33.32
CA ASN A 246 -17.98 -6.08 -33.43
C ASN A 246 -18.51 -6.04 -34.85
N MET A 247 -17.76 -6.58 -35.82
CA MET A 247 -18.22 -6.62 -37.20
C MET A 247 -19.25 -7.75 -37.51
N GLY A 248 -19.32 -8.76 -36.67
CA GLY A 248 -20.19 -9.90 -36.85
C GLY A 248 -19.81 -11.06 -35.93
N ASP A 249 -20.45 -12.21 -36.15
CA ASP A 249 -20.26 -13.38 -35.27
C ASP A 249 -18.89 -14.10 -35.44
N ASP A 250 -18.13 -13.73 -36.46
CA ASP A 250 -16.75 -14.15 -36.66
C ASP A 250 -15.71 -13.19 -36.05
N CYS A 251 -16.21 -12.27 -35.26
CA CYS A 251 -15.41 -11.27 -34.53
C CYS A 251 -15.70 -11.35 -33.03
N GLY A 252 -14.75 -10.89 -32.23
CA GLY A 252 -14.89 -10.84 -30.78
C GLY A 252 -13.77 -10.07 -30.12
N THR A 253 -13.89 -9.87 -28.82
CA THR A 253 -12.86 -9.21 -28.02
C THR A 253 -12.81 -9.82 -26.62
N GLY A 254 -11.68 -9.75 -25.95
CA GLY A 254 -11.53 -10.31 -24.62
C GLY A 254 -10.32 -9.83 -23.86
N VAL A 255 -10.29 -10.23 -22.60
CA VAL A 255 -9.20 -10.03 -21.66
C VAL A 255 -8.82 -11.35 -21.03
N ALA A 256 -7.55 -11.59 -20.83
CA ALA A 256 -7.11 -12.83 -20.21
C ALA A 256 -5.80 -12.68 -19.46
N PHE A 257 -5.62 -13.58 -18.50
CA PHE A 257 -4.40 -13.72 -17.68
C PHE A 257 -3.77 -15.08 -17.99
N THR A 258 -2.46 -15.13 -18.10
CA THR A 258 -1.73 -16.38 -18.30
C THR A 258 -1.81 -17.34 -17.12
N ARG A 259 -2.06 -16.79 -15.92
CA ARG A 259 -2.30 -17.53 -14.67
C ARG A 259 -3.48 -16.92 -13.92
N ASP A 260 -4.09 -17.69 -13.03
CA ASP A 260 -5.16 -17.18 -12.20
C ASP A 260 -4.66 -16.03 -11.29
N PRO A 261 -5.18 -14.81 -11.43
CA PRO A 261 -4.72 -13.66 -10.63
C PRO A 261 -5.16 -13.73 -9.16
N ALA A 262 -6.11 -14.58 -8.83
CA ALA A 262 -6.59 -14.76 -7.45
C ALA A 262 -5.80 -15.84 -6.70
N THR A 263 -5.49 -16.96 -7.37
CA THR A 263 -4.88 -18.14 -6.74
C THR A 263 -3.42 -18.36 -7.12
N GLY A 264 -2.98 -17.83 -8.25
CA GLY A 264 -1.65 -18.07 -8.83
C GLY A 264 -1.55 -19.37 -9.64
N GLU A 265 -2.63 -20.14 -9.75
CA GLU A 265 -2.62 -21.39 -10.51
C GLU A 265 -2.26 -21.14 -11.98
N LYS A 266 -1.41 -22.00 -12.55
CA LYS A 266 -1.00 -21.94 -13.97
C LYS A 266 -2.12 -22.40 -14.87
N LYS A 267 -3.11 -21.55 -15.03
CA LYS A 267 -4.30 -21.76 -15.84
C LYS A 267 -4.70 -20.47 -16.53
N LEU A 268 -4.91 -20.55 -17.84
CA LEU A 268 -5.43 -19.42 -18.60
C LEU A 268 -6.80 -19.02 -18.06
N MET A 269 -6.89 -17.79 -17.56
CA MET A 269 -8.10 -17.20 -17.00
C MET A 269 -8.50 -15.98 -17.82
N GLY A 270 -9.80 -15.80 -18.06
CA GLY A 270 -10.24 -14.63 -18.79
C GLY A 270 -11.65 -14.78 -19.33
N GLU A 271 -12.07 -13.74 -20.01
CA GLU A 271 -13.43 -13.59 -20.54
C GLU A 271 -13.38 -12.99 -21.94
N PHE A 272 -14.32 -13.37 -22.77
CA PHE A 272 -14.48 -12.80 -24.12
C PHE A 272 -15.95 -12.67 -24.50
N LEU A 273 -16.20 -11.77 -25.44
CA LEU A 273 -17.51 -11.57 -26.05
C LEU A 273 -17.40 -11.69 -27.58
N ILE A 274 -18.37 -12.39 -28.18
CA ILE A 274 -18.55 -12.40 -29.62
C ILE A 274 -19.27 -11.13 -30.03
N ASN A 275 -18.93 -10.60 -31.20
CA ASN A 275 -19.53 -9.40 -31.77
C ASN A 275 -19.61 -8.24 -30.76
N ALA A 276 -18.45 -7.83 -30.24
CA ALA A 276 -18.31 -6.81 -29.21
C ALA A 276 -17.02 -6.00 -29.36
N GLN A 277 -17.04 -4.77 -28.85
CA GLN A 277 -15.83 -3.96 -28.62
C GLN A 277 -15.31 -4.13 -27.19
N GLY A 278 -14.05 -3.73 -26.94
CA GLY A 278 -13.42 -3.89 -25.63
C GLY A 278 -14.21 -3.25 -24.47
N GLU A 279 -14.90 -2.13 -24.73
CA GLU A 279 -15.76 -1.46 -23.76
C GLU A 279 -16.92 -2.36 -23.27
N ASP A 280 -17.48 -3.18 -24.18
CA ASP A 280 -18.65 -4.02 -23.89
C ASP A 280 -18.30 -5.13 -22.87
N VAL A 281 -17.04 -5.59 -22.82
CA VAL A 281 -16.55 -6.58 -21.85
C VAL A 281 -16.56 -5.99 -20.42
N VAL A 282 -16.21 -4.70 -20.29
CA VAL A 282 -16.06 -4.04 -18.99
C VAL A 282 -17.38 -3.42 -18.52
N ALA A 283 -18.23 -2.99 -19.45
CA ALA A 283 -19.48 -2.30 -19.14
C ALA A 283 -20.56 -3.18 -18.45
N GLY A 284 -20.41 -4.52 -18.51
CA GLY A 284 -21.32 -5.45 -17.83
C GLY A 284 -22.73 -5.53 -18.43
N VAL A 285 -22.94 -4.94 -19.61
CA VAL A 285 -24.24 -4.96 -20.32
C VAL A 285 -24.57 -6.35 -20.86
N ARG A 286 -23.54 -7.08 -21.25
CA ARG A 286 -23.63 -8.47 -21.73
C ARG A 286 -22.79 -9.36 -20.83
N THR A 287 -23.22 -10.59 -20.57
CA THR A 287 -22.46 -11.57 -19.79
C THR A 287 -21.34 -12.16 -20.64
N PRO A 288 -20.06 -11.95 -20.30
CA PRO A 288 -18.95 -12.53 -21.03
C PRO A 288 -18.89 -14.04 -20.87
N MET A 289 -18.31 -14.70 -21.86
CA MET A 289 -18.03 -16.14 -21.82
C MET A 289 -16.63 -16.39 -21.26
N PRO A 290 -16.43 -17.49 -20.52
CA PRO A 290 -15.09 -17.90 -20.09
C PRO A 290 -14.17 -18.12 -21.29
N ILE A 291 -12.90 -17.70 -21.17
CA ILE A 291 -11.91 -17.77 -22.26
C ILE A 291 -11.75 -19.19 -22.86
N ALA A 292 -11.96 -20.23 -22.06
CA ALA A 292 -11.89 -21.62 -22.53
C ALA A 292 -12.88 -21.93 -23.67
N LYS A 293 -14.04 -21.26 -23.72
CA LYS A 293 -15.02 -21.41 -24.78
C LYS A 293 -14.58 -20.79 -26.10
N MET A 294 -13.56 -19.94 -26.11
CA MET A 294 -12.99 -19.41 -27.34
C MET A 294 -12.44 -20.54 -28.25
N ALA A 295 -12.06 -21.69 -27.68
CA ALA A 295 -11.65 -22.86 -28.44
C ALA A 295 -12.77 -23.45 -29.34
N GLU A 296 -14.01 -23.29 -28.95
CA GLU A 296 -15.19 -23.74 -29.70
C GLU A 296 -15.58 -22.72 -30.79
N GLU A 297 -15.52 -21.43 -30.46
CA GLU A 297 -15.99 -20.35 -31.34
C GLU A 297 -14.91 -19.92 -32.36
N PHE A 298 -13.66 -19.84 -31.94
CA PHE A 298 -12.51 -19.37 -32.73
C PHE A 298 -11.30 -20.29 -32.55
N PRO A 299 -11.36 -21.57 -32.99
CA PRO A 299 -10.32 -22.57 -32.67
C PRO A 299 -8.92 -22.18 -33.11
N GLU A 300 -8.75 -21.66 -34.33
CA GLU A 300 -7.44 -21.25 -34.84
C GLU A 300 -6.89 -20.02 -34.10
N ALA A 301 -7.76 -19.03 -33.83
CA ALA A 301 -7.37 -17.85 -33.07
C ALA A 301 -7.03 -18.20 -31.60
N PHE A 302 -7.75 -19.18 -31.02
CA PHE A 302 -7.45 -19.64 -29.67
C PHE A 302 -6.11 -20.36 -29.57
N GLU A 303 -5.78 -21.23 -30.52
CA GLU A 303 -4.46 -21.89 -30.58
C GLU A 303 -3.34 -20.84 -30.73
N GLN A 304 -3.52 -19.87 -31.63
CA GLN A 304 -2.58 -18.77 -31.79
C GLN A 304 -2.45 -17.95 -30.49
N PHE A 305 -3.57 -17.69 -29.81
CA PHE A 305 -3.57 -16.97 -28.54
C PHE A 305 -2.83 -17.70 -27.43
N GLN A 306 -2.99 -19.02 -27.31
CA GLN A 306 -2.23 -19.82 -26.35
C GLN A 306 -0.70 -19.74 -26.62
N ASN A 307 -0.30 -19.75 -27.88
CA ASN A 307 1.11 -19.58 -28.26
C ASN A 307 1.63 -18.17 -27.89
N VAL A 308 0.81 -17.14 -28.10
CA VAL A 308 1.12 -15.77 -27.69
C VAL A 308 1.28 -15.67 -26.17
N CYS A 309 0.38 -16.27 -25.40
CA CYS A 309 0.44 -16.31 -23.94
C CYS A 309 1.77 -16.92 -23.45
N GLN A 310 2.15 -18.07 -24.03
CA GLN A 310 3.40 -18.74 -23.66
C GLN A 310 4.62 -17.90 -24.05
N THR A 311 4.60 -17.28 -25.22
CA THR A 311 5.69 -16.40 -25.69
C THR A 311 5.87 -15.21 -24.78
N LEU A 312 4.78 -14.53 -24.40
CA LEU A 312 4.83 -13.34 -23.54
C LEU A 312 5.24 -13.68 -22.10
N GLU A 313 4.71 -14.77 -21.53
CA GLU A 313 5.09 -15.20 -20.18
C GLU A 313 6.58 -15.58 -20.11
N ASN A 314 7.10 -16.29 -21.12
CA ASN A 314 8.50 -16.63 -21.20
C ASN A 314 9.41 -15.41 -21.40
N HIS A 315 8.97 -14.47 -22.22
CA HIS A 315 9.73 -13.25 -22.53
C HIS A 315 9.84 -12.32 -21.33
N TYR A 316 8.72 -12.01 -20.69
CA TYR A 316 8.67 -11.13 -19.50
C TYR A 316 9.05 -11.87 -18.21
N ARG A 317 9.08 -13.19 -18.24
CA ARG A 317 9.34 -14.05 -17.07
C ARG A 317 8.42 -13.71 -15.90
N ASP A 318 7.16 -13.44 -16.23
CA ASP A 318 6.10 -13.11 -15.27
C ASP A 318 4.75 -13.35 -15.91
N MET A 319 3.73 -13.56 -15.05
CA MET A 319 2.34 -13.69 -15.49
C MET A 319 1.90 -12.42 -16.24
N GLN A 320 1.16 -12.60 -17.34
CA GLN A 320 0.70 -11.52 -18.19
C GLN A 320 -0.82 -11.33 -18.11
N ASP A 321 -1.23 -10.08 -18.14
CA ASP A 321 -2.58 -9.58 -18.35
C ASP A 321 -2.65 -9.01 -19.76
N MET A 322 -3.57 -9.51 -20.59
CA MET A 322 -3.61 -9.27 -22.03
C MET A 322 -5.00 -8.84 -22.47
N GLU A 323 -5.02 -7.91 -23.42
CA GLU A 323 -6.21 -7.52 -24.15
C GLU A 323 -6.04 -7.96 -25.61
N PHE A 324 -7.08 -8.58 -26.19
CA PHE A 324 -7.05 -9.05 -27.56
C PHE A 324 -8.38 -8.81 -28.28
N THR A 325 -8.33 -8.82 -29.59
CA THR A 325 -9.50 -8.75 -30.48
C THR A 325 -9.35 -9.80 -31.57
N VAL A 326 -10.47 -10.41 -31.94
CA VAL A 326 -10.57 -11.29 -33.10
C VAL A 326 -11.42 -10.55 -34.15
N GLU A 327 -10.83 -10.27 -35.31
CA GLU A 327 -11.51 -9.68 -36.47
C GLU A 327 -11.50 -10.66 -37.62
N ASN A 328 -12.67 -11.06 -38.13
CA ASN A 328 -12.80 -12.05 -39.20
C ASN A 328 -11.97 -13.31 -38.91
N LYS A 329 -12.12 -13.86 -37.69
CA LYS A 329 -11.39 -15.05 -37.17
C LYS A 329 -9.88 -14.86 -37.00
N LYS A 330 -9.33 -13.66 -37.24
CA LYS A 330 -7.92 -13.35 -37.08
C LYS A 330 -7.64 -12.67 -35.75
N LEU A 331 -6.67 -13.20 -35.00
CA LEU A 331 -6.24 -12.66 -33.70
C LEU A 331 -5.42 -11.37 -33.86
N TYR A 332 -5.69 -10.41 -32.98
CA TYR A 332 -4.88 -9.21 -32.78
C TYR A 332 -4.66 -8.97 -31.28
N MET A 333 -3.40 -8.69 -30.89
CA MET A 333 -3.04 -8.30 -29.53
C MET A 333 -3.07 -6.79 -29.38
N LEU A 334 -3.83 -6.31 -28.39
CA LEU A 334 -4.01 -4.87 -28.17
C LEU A 334 -3.18 -4.34 -27.00
N GLN A 335 -2.89 -5.19 -26.01
CA GLN A 335 -2.12 -4.84 -24.82
C GLN A 335 -1.57 -6.08 -24.14
N THR A 336 -0.40 -5.95 -23.53
CA THR A 336 0.11 -6.85 -22.50
C THR A 336 0.71 -6.06 -21.35
N ARG A 337 0.64 -6.60 -20.15
CA ARG A 337 1.31 -6.04 -18.96
C ARG A 337 1.50 -7.16 -17.94
N ASN A 338 2.41 -6.95 -16.99
CA ASN A 338 2.49 -7.84 -15.83
C ASN A 338 1.18 -7.80 -15.07
N GLY A 339 0.60 -8.97 -14.84
CA GLY A 339 -0.73 -9.10 -14.28
C GLY A 339 -0.81 -8.62 -12.84
N LYS A 340 -1.83 -7.78 -12.55
CA LYS A 340 -2.18 -7.49 -11.16
C LYS A 340 -2.74 -8.76 -10.53
N ARG A 341 -2.36 -9.02 -9.29
CA ARG A 341 -2.66 -10.28 -8.59
C ARG A 341 -2.82 -10.06 -7.10
N THR A 342 -3.46 -11.00 -6.42
CA THR A 342 -3.53 -11.01 -4.97
C THR A 342 -2.15 -11.29 -4.36
N ALA A 343 -1.96 -10.97 -3.08
CA ALA A 343 -0.73 -11.29 -2.37
C ALA A 343 -0.44 -12.79 -2.36
N GLN A 344 -1.45 -13.63 -2.17
CA GLN A 344 -1.33 -15.08 -2.22
C GLN A 344 -0.89 -15.58 -3.60
N ALA A 345 -1.52 -15.08 -4.67
CA ALA A 345 -1.14 -15.41 -6.04
C ALA A 345 0.28 -14.97 -6.36
N ALA A 346 0.72 -13.81 -5.86
CA ALA A 346 2.08 -13.30 -6.04
C ALA A 346 3.13 -14.26 -5.46
N LEU A 347 2.91 -14.77 -4.26
CA LEU A 347 3.80 -15.75 -3.63
C LEU A 347 3.87 -17.05 -4.43
N LYS A 348 2.70 -17.59 -4.81
CA LYS A 348 2.63 -18.82 -5.58
C LYS A 348 3.31 -18.69 -6.94
N ILE A 349 3.01 -17.62 -7.67
CA ILE A 349 3.61 -17.36 -9.00
C ILE A 349 5.12 -17.22 -8.89
N ALA A 350 5.62 -16.47 -7.92
CA ALA A 350 7.06 -16.31 -7.70
C ALA A 350 7.76 -17.67 -7.45
N CYS A 351 7.17 -18.52 -6.60
CA CYS A 351 7.68 -19.87 -6.35
C CYS A 351 7.64 -20.76 -7.61
N ASP A 352 6.52 -20.76 -8.33
CA ASP A 352 6.35 -21.54 -9.54
C ASP A 352 7.34 -21.12 -10.65
N LEU A 353 7.60 -19.82 -10.79
CA LEU A 353 8.57 -19.30 -11.77
C LEU A 353 10.03 -19.75 -11.45
N VAL A 354 10.37 -19.92 -10.19
CA VAL A 354 11.65 -20.51 -9.78
C VAL A 354 11.67 -22.00 -10.11
N ASP A 355 10.61 -22.73 -9.77
CA ASP A 355 10.51 -24.19 -10.06
C ASP A 355 10.53 -24.47 -11.57
N GLU A 356 9.99 -23.57 -12.38
CA GLU A 356 10.00 -23.62 -13.84
C GLU A 356 11.34 -23.15 -14.47
N GLY A 357 12.28 -22.66 -13.65
CA GLY A 357 13.60 -22.18 -14.10
C GLY A 357 13.56 -20.82 -14.82
N MET A 358 12.45 -20.09 -14.72
CA MET A 358 12.31 -18.75 -15.33
C MET A 358 12.93 -17.64 -14.50
N ARG A 359 12.98 -17.81 -13.17
CA ARG A 359 13.51 -16.83 -12.21
C ARG A 359 14.48 -17.51 -11.26
N THR A 360 15.43 -16.74 -10.75
CA THR A 360 16.24 -17.15 -9.60
C THR A 360 15.47 -16.89 -8.30
N GLU A 361 15.92 -17.50 -7.21
CA GLU A 361 15.35 -17.25 -5.87
C GLU A 361 15.41 -15.75 -5.48
N GLU A 362 16.52 -15.08 -5.80
CA GLU A 362 16.74 -13.66 -5.56
C GLU A 362 15.75 -12.80 -6.36
N GLU A 363 15.60 -13.10 -7.66
CA GLU A 363 14.63 -12.42 -8.52
C GLU A 363 13.19 -12.63 -8.02
N ALA A 364 12.86 -13.82 -7.53
CA ALA A 364 11.54 -14.14 -7.01
C ALA A 364 11.21 -13.33 -5.73
N VAL A 365 12.18 -13.18 -4.83
CA VAL A 365 12.03 -12.30 -3.64
C VAL A 365 11.79 -10.86 -4.08
N ALA A 366 12.52 -10.36 -5.07
CA ALA A 366 12.37 -9.00 -5.59
C ALA A 366 11.02 -8.74 -6.27
N MET A 367 10.30 -9.79 -6.71
CA MET A 367 8.94 -9.66 -7.27
C MET A 367 7.86 -9.36 -6.23
N ILE A 368 8.13 -9.62 -4.95
CA ILE A 368 7.14 -9.48 -3.87
C ILE A 368 7.21 -8.08 -3.28
N ASP A 369 6.08 -7.37 -3.30
CA ASP A 369 5.93 -6.11 -2.56
C ASP A 369 5.68 -6.42 -1.07
N PRO A 370 6.58 -6.03 -0.15
CA PRO A 370 6.43 -6.32 1.27
C PRO A 370 5.13 -5.79 1.88
N ARG A 371 4.61 -4.67 1.37
CA ARG A 371 3.35 -4.06 1.86
C ARG A 371 2.15 -4.98 1.69
N ASN A 372 2.17 -5.84 0.69
CA ASN A 372 1.09 -6.79 0.44
C ASN A 372 1.14 -8.00 1.39
N LEU A 373 2.26 -8.23 2.08
CA LEU A 373 2.41 -9.37 3.00
C LEU A 373 1.62 -9.18 4.30
N ASP A 374 1.37 -7.96 4.73
CA ASP A 374 0.56 -7.67 5.92
C ASP A 374 -0.82 -8.33 5.86
N THR A 375 -1.42 -8.37 4.66
CA THR A 375 -2.72 -9.02 4.47
C THR A 375 -2.67 -10.53 4.71
N LEU A 376 -1.52 -11.17 4.54
CA LEU A 376 -1.32 -12.61 4.71
C LEU A 376 -0.96 -13.01 6.16
N LEU A 377 -0.54 -12.05 6.98
CA LEU A 377 -0.17 -12.28 8.38
C LEU A 377 -1.39 -12.25 9.32
N HIS A 378 -2.55 -11.88 8.81
CA HIS A 378 -3.79 -11.80 9.57
C HIS A 378 -4.86 -12.74 8.99
N PRO A 379 -5.83 -13.18 9.80
CA PRO A 379 -6.98 -13.94 9.30
C PRO A 379 -7.68 -13.17 8.16
N GLN A 380 -8.15 -13.88 7.15
CA GLN A 380 -8.85 -13.32 6.00
C GLN A 380 -10.21 -13.98 5.81
N PHE A 381 -11.13 -13.33 5.14
CA PHE A 381 -12.38 -13.96 4.74
C PHE A 381 -12.17 -14.98 3.62
N ASP A 382 -12.96 -16.02 3.63
CA ASP A 382 -13.08 -16.91 2.47
C ASP A 382 -13.48 -16.10 1.23
N ALA A 383 -12.70 -16.22 0.17
CA ALA A 383 -12.84 -15.36 -1.02
C ALA A 383 -14.18 -15.54 -1.75
N ALA A 384 -14.72 -16.76 -1.75
CA ALA A 384 -16.00 -17.05 -2.40
C ALA A 384 -17.17 -16.47 -1.59
N ALA A 385 -17.11 -16.63 -0.27
CA ALA A 385 -18.12 -16.08 0.64
C ALA A 385 -18.10 -14.55 0.64
N LEU A 386 -16.92 -13.94 0.61
CA LEU A 386 -16.76 -12.48 0.55
C LEU A 386 -17.32 -11.89 -0.75
N LYS A 387 -17.10 -12.55 -1.88
CA LYS A 387 -17.63 -12.12 -3.19
C LYS A 387 -19.16 -12.09 -3.24
N ALA A 388 -19.80 -12.97 -2.48
CA ALA A 388 -21.26 -13.05 -2.38
C ALA A 388 -21.86 -12.06 -1.36
N ALA A 389 -21.03 -11.44 -0.51
CA ALA A 389 -21.46 -10.53 0.55
C ALA A 389 -21.44 -9.06 0.08
N THR A 390 -22.38 -8.27 0.61
CA THR A 390 -22.45 -6.83 0.36
C THR A 390 -22.17 -6.08 1.66
N PRO A 391 -21.27 -5.09 1.68
CA PRO A 391 -21.03 -4.28 2.86
C PRO A 391 -22.30 -3.51 3.26
N ILE A 392 -22.59 -3.48 4.56
CA ILE A 392 -23.69 -2.70 5.15
C ILE A 392 -23.25 -1.40 5.81
N GLY A 393 -21.93 -1.25 6.00
CA GLY A 393 -21.33 -0.04 6.57
C GLY A 393 -19.83 -0.01 6.34
N LYS A 394 -19.23 1.14 6.61
CA LYS A 394 -17.79 1.34 6.47
C LYS A 394 -17.24 2.24 7.56
N GLY A 395 -16.15 1.82 8.19
CA GLY A 395 -15.32 2.62 9.08
C GLY A 395 -13.89 2.74 8.56
N LEU A 396 -12.98 3.12 9.43
CA LEU A 396 -11.54 3.12 9.16
C LEU A 396 -10.97 1.72 9.40
N GLY A 397 -10.22 1.17 8.47
CA GLY A 397 -9.44 -0.04 8.67
C GLY A 397 -8.29 0.24 9.63
N ALA A 398 -8.52 0.08 10.92
CA ALA A 398 -7.60 0.53 11.96
C ALA A 398 -6.55 -0.52 12.35
N SER A 399 -6.88 -1.80 12.24
CA SER A 399 -5.95 -2.92 12.39
C SER A 399 -6.36 -4.03 11.42
N PRO A 400 -5.44 -4.54 10.60
CA PRO A 400 -5.77 -5.45 9.50
C PRO A 400 -6.32 -6.79 9.98
N GLY A 401 -6.92 -7.54 9.04
CA GLY A 401 -7.49 -8.86 9.24
C GLY A 401 -9.00 -8.89 9.10
N ALA A 402 -9.54 -10.11 9.08
CA ALA A 402 -10.97 -10.38 9.03
C ALA A 402 -11.44 -10.98 10.36
N ALA A 403 -12.57 -10.54 10.84
CA ALA A 403 -13.19 -11.11 12.04
C ALA A 403 -14.67 -11.37 11.82
N CYS A 404 -15.13 -12.50 12.31
CA CYS A 404 -16.54 -12.88 12.37
C CYS A 404 -16.87 -13.38 13.76
N GLY A 405 -17.96 -12.91 14.34
CA GLY A 405 -18.38 -13.36 15.66
C GLY A 405 -19.72 -12.77 16.08
N LYS A 406 -20.13 -13.18 17.25
CA LYS A 406 -21.34 -12.68 17.91
C LYS A 406 -21.05 -11.30 18.53
N ILE A 407 -21.97 -10.38 18.35
CA ILE A 407 -21.87 -9.04 18.90
C ILE A 407 -21.95 -9.08 20.43
N VAL A 408 -21.01 -8.41 21.07
CA VAL A 408 -21.02 -8.11 22.52
C VAL A 408 -20.71 -6.62 22.71
N PHE A 409 -21.23 -6.02 23.79
CA PHE A 409 -21.16 -4.57 24.01
C PHE A 409 -20.27 -4.17 25.18
N THR A 410 -19.81 -5.14 26.00
CA THR A 410 -18.94 -4.87 27.14
C THR A 410 -17.73 -5.78 27.13
N ALA A 411 -16.64 -5.33 27.76
CA ALA A 411 -15.44 -6.15 27.93
C ALA A 411 -15.73 -7.43 28.73
N GLU A 412 -16.55 -7.32 29.78
CA GLU A 412 -16.97 -8.45 30.60
C GLU A 412 -17.74 -9.52 29.80
N ASP A 413 -18.67 -9.09 28.94
CA ASP A 413 -19.40 -10.01 28.06
C ASP A 413 -18.44 -10.69 27.07
N ALA A 414 -17.49 -9.95 26.50
CA ALA A 414 -16.49 -10.52 25.60
C ALA A 414 -15.67 -11.64 26.28
N GLU A 415 -15.20 -11.40 27.50
CA GLU A 415 -14.48 -12.40 28.30
C GLU A 415 -15.35 -13.61 28.63
N ASN A 416 -16.57 -13.37 29.12
CA ASN A 416 -17.50 -14.42 29.53
C ASN A 416 -17.94 -15.31 28.37
N TRP A 417 -18.18 -14.73 27.21
CA TRP A 417 -18.60 -15.49 26.03
C TRP A 417 -17.41 -16.25 25.41
N ASN A 418 -16.25 -15.62 25.35
CA ASN A 418 -15.03 -16.28 24.89
C ASN A 418 -14.64 -17.47 25.78
N ALA A 419 -14.79 -17.34 27.09
CA ALA A 419 -14.56 -18.42 28.04
C ALA A 419 -15.50 -19.63 27.83
N LYS A 420 -16.67 -19.42 27.22
CA LYS A 420 -17.62 -20.46 26.82
C LYS A 420 -17.34 -21.03 25.40
N GLY A 421 -16.25 -20.57 24.75
CA GLY A 421 -15.86 -21.01 23.41
C GLY A 421 -16.59 -20.27 22.29
N GLU A 422 -17.30 -19.17 22.57
CA GLU A 422 -17.96 -18.35 21.56
C GLU A 422 -16.98 -17.36 20.95
N LYS A 423 -17.02 -17.22 19.62
CA LYS A 423 -16.29 -16.16 18.92
C LYS A 423 -17.10 -14.87 18.97
N VAL A 424 -16.49 -13.78 19.45
CA VAL A 424 -17.19 -12.51 19.67
C VAL A 424 -16.52 -11.35 18.95
N VAL A 425 -17.31 -10.37 18.57
CA VAL A 425 -16.87 -9.05 18.09
C VAL A 425 -17.34 -8.02 19.11
N LEU A 426 -16.39 -7.29 19.70
CA LEU A 426 -16.68 -6.24 20.66
C LEU A 426 -17.08 -4.96 19.92
N VAL A 427 -18.30 -4.50 20.15
CA VAL A 427 -18.86 -3.29 19.53
C VAL A 427 -19.07 -2.23 20.60
N ARG A 428 -18.37 -1.10 20.48
CA ARG A 428 -18.40 -0.01 21.45
C ARG A 428 -18.63 1.34 20.78
N LEU A 429 -19.15 2.30 21.53
CA LEU A 429 -19.14 3.69 21.09
C LEU A 429 -17.69 4.17 20.90
N GLU A 430 -16.85 3.90 21.89
CA GLU A 430 -15.39 4.06 21.91
C GLU A 430 -14.82 3.12 22.98
N THR A 431 -13.54 2.74 22.89
CA THR A 431 -12.88 1.90 23.90
C THR A 431 -12.06 2.74 24.86
N SER A 432 -11.92 2.24 26.09
CA SER A 432 -11.09 2.80 27.14
C SER A 432 -10.03 1.77 27.60
N PRO A 433 -9.03 2.16 28.41
CA PRO A 433 -8.06 1.23 28.96
C PRO A 433 -8.68 0.06 29.76
N GLU A 434 -9.86 0.25 30.31
CA GLU A 434 -10.61 -0.78 31.04
C GLU A 434 -11.14 -1.89 30.13
N ASP A 435 -11.24 -1.65 28.82
CA ASP A 435 -11.75 -2.61 27.85
C ASP A 435 -10.68 -3.59 27.34
N ILE A 436 -9.41 -3.46 27.74
CA ILE A 436 -8.27 -4.21 27.20
C ILE A 436 -8.47 -5.73 27.28
N THR A 437 -9.00 -6.24 28.40
CA THR A 437 -9.23 -7.67 28.59
C THR A 437 -10.30 -8.20 27.65
N GLY A 438 -11.39 -7.45 27.47
CA GLY A 438 -12.43 -7.77 26.50
C GLY A 438 -11.95 -7.66 25.05
N MET A 439 -11.11 -6.68 24.75
CA MET A 439 -10.49 -6.55 23.42
C MET A 439 -9.62 -7.77 23.10
N LYS A 440 -8.83 -8.28 24.07
CA LYS A 440 -8.02 -9.50 23.91
C LYS A 440 -8.87 -10.76 23.71
N ALA A 441 -10.03 -10.83 24.34
CA ALA A 441 -10.95 -11.96 24.22
C ALA A 441 -11.74 -11.98 22.91
N SER A 442 -11.73 -10.88 22.16
CA SER A 442 -12.53 -10.68 20.95
C SER A 442 -11.77 -11.07 19.69
N GLN A 443 -12.49 -11.59 18.67
CA GLN A 443 -11.94 -11.82 17.33
C GLN A 443 -11.71 -10.50 16.59
N GLY A 444 -12.52 -9.49 16.88
CA GLY A 444 -12.45 -8.17 16.27
C GLY A 444 -13.13 -7.10 17.10
N ILE A 445 -12.76 -5.86 16.81
CA ILE A 445 -13.23 -4.67 17.52
C ILE A 445 -13.86 -3.72 16.52
N LEU A 446 -15.07 -3.24 16.81
CA LEU A 446 -15.80 -2.27 16.02
C LEU A 446 -16.16 -1.08 16.90
N THR A 447 -15.77 0.13 16.50
CA THR A 447 -16.15 1.36 17.22
C THR A 447 -16.88 2.36 16.33
N VAL A 448 -17.84 3.06 16.95
CA VAL A 448 -18.59 4.12 16.29
C VAL A 448 -17.76 5.39 16.15
N ARG A 449 -16.97 5.70 17.18
CA ARG A 449 -16.06 6.84 17.23
C ARG A 449 -14.61 6.40 17.24
N GLY A 450 -13.73 7.29 16.83
CA GLY A 450 -12.30 7.11 16.87
C GLY A 450 -11.66 7.13 15.48
N GLY A 451 -10.41 7.58 15.44
CA GLY A 451 -9.54 7.59 14.26
C GLY A 451 -8.42 6.57 14.37
N MET A 452 -7.42 6.67 13.49
CA MET A 452 -6.25 5.79 13.46
C MET A 452 -5.37 5.87 14.71
N THR A 453 -5.48 6.94 15.49
CA THR A 453 -4.78 7.18 16.76
C THR A 453 -5.64 6.94 18.00
N SER A 454 -6.90 6.49 17.81
CA SER A 454 -7.79 6.18 18.95
C SER A 454 -7.26 5.00 19.77
N HIS A 455 -7.68 4.91 21.03
CA HIS A 455 -7.32 3.80 21.91
C HIS A 455 -7.62 2.43 21.28
N ALA A 456 -8.82 2.27 20.68
CA ALA A 456 -9.17 1.04 19.97
C ALA A 456 -8.17 0.68 18.87
N ALA A 457 -7.81 1.64 18.04
CA ALA A 457 -6.91 1.44 16.91
C ALA A 457 -5.47 1.08 17.35
N VAL A 458 -4.94 1.81 18.34
CA VAL A 458 -3.57 1.60 18.84
C VAL A 458 -3.45 0.25 19.54
N VAL A 459 -4.36 -0.04 20.45
CA VAL A 459 -4.34 -1.30 21.22
C VAL A 459 -4.60 -2.51 20.33
N ALA A 460 -5.56 -2.42 19.40
CA ALA A 460 -5.84 -3.52 18.47
C ALA A 460 -4.63 -3.85 17.60
N ARG A 461 -3.91 -2.84 17.09
CA ARG A 461 -2.66 -3.06 16.34
C ARG A 461 -1.58 -3.71 17.19
N GLY A 462 -1.41 -3.26 18.43
CA GLY A 462 -0.46 -3.87 19.36
C GLY A 462 -0.79 -5.33 19.71
N MET A 463 -2.05 -5.71 19.64
CA MET A 463 -2.51 -7.09 19.86
C MET A 463 -2.56 -7.95 18.58
N GLY A 464 -2.46 -7.36 17.41
CA GLY A 464 -2.71 -8.04 16.13
C GLY A 464 -4.18 -8.43 15.92
N THR A 465 -5.12 -7.73 16.56
CA THR A 465 -6.57 -8.01 16.49
C THR A 465 -7.22 -7.13 15.44
N CYS A 466 -8.08 -7.72 14.61
CA CYS A 466 -8.85 -6.98 13.60
C CYS A 466 -9.62 -5.80 14.23
N CYS A 467 -9.53 -4.62 13.63
CA CYS A 467 -10.24 -3.45 14.14
C CYS A 467 -10.78 -2.57 13.01
N VAL A 468 -12.07 -2.25 13.10
CA VAL A 468 -12.73 -1.21 12.32
C VAL A 468 -13.14 -0.09 13.27
N SER A 469 -12.60 1.10 13.09
CA SER A 469 -12.83 2.25 13.97
C SER A 469 -13.60 3.36 13.26
N GLY A 470 -14.40 4.12 14.00
CA GLY A 470 -15.02 5.32 13.48
C GLY A 470 -16.14 5.09 12.46
N CYS A 471 -16.95 4.04 12.61
CA CYS A 471 -18.15 3.85 11.79
C CYS A 471 -19.29 4.75 12.29
N GLY A 472 -19.32 6.00 11.84
CA GLY A 472 -20.30 7.00 12.25
C GLY A 472 -21.74 6.73 11.81
N ASP A 473 -21.96 5.79 10.90
CA ASP A 473 -23.30 5.38 10.44
C ASP A 473 -24.03 4.48 11.45
N ILE A 474 -23.34 4.00 12.47
CA ILE A 474 -23.92 3.18 13.53
C ILE A 474 -24.64 4.08 14.54
N ALA A 475 -25.92 3.88 14.69
CA ALA A 475 -26.71 4.47 15.78
C ALA A 475 -26.68 3.52 16.98
N MET A 476 -25.82 3.83 17.98
CA MET A 476 -25.53 2.98 19.14
C MET A 476 -26.50 3.21 20.30
N ASP A 477 -26.97 2.14 20.89
CA ASP A 477 -27.72 2.13 22.18
C ASP A 477 -27.08 1.07 23.10
N GLU A 478 -25.95 1.44 23.71
CA GLU A 478 -25.21 0.53 24.62
C GLU A 478 -26.03 0.07 25.82
N ALA A 479 -26.91 0.95 26.33
CA ALA A 479 -27.72 0.63 27.52
C ALA A 479 -28.68 -0.54 27.26
N ASN A 480 -29.21 -0.64 26.04
CA ASN A 480 -30.11 -1.71 25.62
C ASN A 480 -29.37 -2.80 24.80
N LYS A 481 -28.05 -2.75 24.74
CA LYS A 481 -27.20 -3.71 24.04
C LYS A 481 -27.65 -3.94 22.58
N LYS A 482 -27.81 -2.85 21.84
CA LYS A 482 -28.21 -2.86 20.42
C LYS A 482 -27.67 -1.67 19.66
N PHE A 483 -27.65 -1.78 18.35
CA PHE A 483 -27.39 -0.67 17.43
C PHE A 483 -28.14 -0.84 16.13
N THR A 484 -28.27 0.25 15.38
CA THR A 484 -28.86 0.24 14.03
C THR A 484 -27.80 0.61 13.02
N LEU A 485 -27.70 -0.15 11.93
CA LEU A 485 -26.82 0.09 10.80
C LEU A 485 -27.54 -0.30 9.50
N ALA A 486 -27.48 0.55 8.49
CA ALA A 486 -28.17 0.36 7.20
C ALA A 486 -29.67 0.01 7.33
N GLY A 487 -30.35 0.58 8.31
CA GLY A 487 -31.78 0.36 8.57
C GLY A 487 -32.12 -0.98 9.26
N LYS A 488 -31.13 -1.78 9.62
CA LYS A 488 -31.31 -3.02 10.39
C LYS A 488 -30.86 -2.81 11.84
N GLU A 489 -31.64 -3.34 12.78
CA GLU A 489 -31.31 -3.40 14.20
C GLU A 489 -30.53 -4.66 14.53
N PHE A 490 -29.42 -4.52 15.22
CA PHE A 490 -28.53 -5.60 15.69
C PHE A 490 -28.55 -5.64 17.21
N HIS A 491 -28.64 -6.84 17.74
CA HIS A 491 -28.65 -7.13 19.17
C HIS A 491 -27.45 -7.95 19.63
N GLU A 492 -27.21 -7.98 20.94
CA GLU A 492 -26.22 -8.88 21.50
C GLU A 492 -26.46 -10.33 21.09
N GLY A 493 -25.43 -11.00 20.60
CA GLY A 493 -25.50 -12.37 20.10
C GLY A 493 -25.79 -12.51 18.60
N ASP A 494 -26.20 -11.45 17.90
CA ASP A 494 -26.28 -11.45 16.44
C ASP A 494 -24.88 -11.56 15.83
N TYR A 495 -24.77 -12.19 14.66
CA TYR A 495 -23.49 -12.30 13.97
C TYR A 495 -23.18 -11.06 13.14
N ILE A 496 -21.92 -10.64 13.20
CA ILE A 496 -21.35 -9.58 12.38
C ILE A 496 -19.97 -9.99 11.87
N SER A 497 -19.62 -9.54 10.69
CA SER A 497 -18.29 -9.72 10.10
C SER A 497 -17.68 -8.37 9.77
N ILE A 498 -16.42 -8.17 10.12
CA ILE A 498 -15.69 -6.92 9.89
C ILE A 498 -14.34 -7.18 9.22
N ASP A 499 -13.97 -6.29 8.31
CA ASP A 499 -12.70 -6.31 7.58
C ASP A 499 -11.85 -5.12 8.05
N GLY A 500 -10.86 -5.40 8.86
CA GLY A 500 -9.95 -4.39 9.40
C GLY A 500 -8.96 -3.81 8.37
N SER A 501 -8.82 -4.45 7.20
CA SER A 501 -7.98 -3.94 6.11
C SER A 501 -8.71 -2.92 5.24
N THR A 502 -10.00 -3.15 4.97
CA THR A 502 -10.82 -2.28 4.11
C THR A 502 -11.72 -1.32 4.89
N GLY A 503 -12.00 -1.64 6.16
CA GLY A 503 -12.98 -0.94 7.00
C GLY A 503 -14.43 -1.36 6.74
N ASN A 504 -14.68 -2.37 5.91
CA ASN A 504 -16.02 -2.81 5.57
C ASN A 504 -16.66 -3.63 6.69
N ILE A 505 -17.97 -3.50 6.83
CA ILE A 505 -18.81 -4.22 7.80
C ILE A 505 -19.88 -4.99 7.04
N TYR A 506 -20.08 -6.25 7.41
CA TYR A 506 -21.02 -7.17 6.76
C TYR A 506 -22.00 -7.76 7.77
N ASP A 507 -23.24 -7.97 7.33
CA ASP A 507 -24.28 -8.65 8.12
C ASP A 507 -24.05 -10.17 8.10
N GLY A 508 -24.10 -10.79 9.28
CA GLY A 508 -24.03 -12.24 9.43
C GLY A 508 -22.62 -12.82 9.38
N ILE A 509 -22.55 -14.10 9.03
CA ILE A 509 -21.34 -14.91 9.06
C ILE A 509 -20.66 -14.91 7.70
N ILE A 510 -19.42 -14.42 7.64
CA ILE A 510 -18.49 -14.70 6.56
C ILE A 510 -17.35 -15.55 7.16
N PRO A 511 -17.13 -16.79 6.69
CA PRO A 511 -16.07 -17.65 7.19
C PRO A 511 -14.71 -16.98 7.06
N THR A 512 -13.86 -17.17 8.07
CA THR A 512 -12.46 -16.70 8.08
C THR A 512 -11.49 -17.85 7.89
N VAL A 513 -10.37 -17.57 7.23
CA VAL A 513 -9.23 -18.48 7.04
C VAL A 513 -8.06 -17.91 7.82
N ASP A 514 -7.45 -18.73 8.66
CA ASP A 514 -6.32 -18.32 9.50
C ASP A 514 -5.07 -18.02 8.64
N ALA A 515 -4.27 -17.07 9.08
CA ALA A 515 -2.98 -16.78 8.49
C ALA A 515 -2.02 -17.95 8.67
N THR A 516 -1.43 -18.41 7.57
CA THR A 516 -0.41 -19.47 7.58
C THR A 516 0.90 -18.95 6.99
N ILE A 517 1.98 -19.02 7.77
CA ILE A 517 3.36 -18.72 7.33
C ILE A 517 3.99 -19.95 6.61
N ALA A 518 3.19 -20.97 6.31
CA ALA A 518 3.62 -22.20 5.66
C ALA A 518 3.55 -22.11 4.12
N GLY A 519 4.09 -23.09 3.42
CA GLY A 519 4.01 -23.17 1.96
C GLY A 519 4.87 -22.13 1.26
N GLU A 520 4.30 -21.46 0.26
CA GLU A 520 4.99 -20.48 -0.59
C GLU A 520 5.53 -19.29 0.20
N PHE A 521 4.79 -18.82 1.21
CA PHE A 521 5.27 -17.74 2.08
C PHE A 521 6.54 -18.15 2.83
N GLY A 522 6.58 -19.36 3.38
CA GLY A 522 7.78 -19.90 4.05
C GLY A 522 8.97 -20.04 3.11
N ARG A 523 8.74 -20.43 1.85
CA ARG A 523 9.81 -20.52 0.82
C ARG A 523 10.40 -19.15 0.51
N ILE A 524 9.55 -18.14 0.25
CA ILE A 524 9.98 -16.77 -0.03
C ILE A 524 10.75 -16.18 1.15
N MET A 525 10.28 -16.39 2.39
CA MET A 525 10.98 -15.94 3.59
C MET A 525 12.34 -16.63 3.76
N GLY A 526 12.42 -17.92 3.48
CA GLY A 526 13.70 -18.65 3.49
C GLY A 526 14.69 -18.11 2.45
N TRP A 527 14.23 -17.77 1.26
CA TRP A 527 15.08 -17.13 0.25
C TRP A 527 15.47 -15.71 0.64
N ALA A 528 14.52 -14.92 1.20
CA ALA A 528 14.82 -13.58 1.71
C ALA A 528 15.92 -13.63 2.78
N ASP A 529 15.85 -14.58 3.72
CA ASP A 529 16.89 -14.78 4.74
C ASP A 529 18.27 -15.14 4.16
N LYS A 530 18.30 -15.83 3.03
CA LYS A 530 19.55 -16.19 2.33
C LYS A 530 20.25 -14.98 1.71
N PHE A 531 19.49 -14.00 1.21
CA PHE A 531 20.03 -12.85 0.46
C PHE A 531 20.10 -11.56 1.27
N ARG A 532 19.32 -11.42 2.34
CA ARG A 532 19.36 -10.21 3.17
C ARG A 532 20.69 -10.03 3.87
N THR A 533 21.12 -8.79 4.01
CA THR A 533 22.30 -8.38 4.78
C THR A 533 21.94 -7.77 6.12
N MET A 534 20.73 -7.23 6.23
CA MET A 534 20.23 -6.62 7.46
C MET A 534 19.57 -7.66 8.37
N LYS A 535 19.66 -7.41 9.69
CA LYS A 535 19.03 -8.21 10.73
C LYS A 535 17.80 -7.51 11.27
N VAL A 536 16.84 -8.30 11.80
CA VAL A 536 15.62 -7.79 12.41
C VAL A 536 15.78 -7.76 13.91
N ARG A 537 15.72 -6.56 14.52
CA ARG A 537 15.68 -6.36 15.96
C ARG A 537 14.32 -5.81 16.38
N THR A 538 13.89 -6.11 17.57
CA THR A 538 12.61 -5.64 18.12
C THR A 538 12.83 -4.79 19.37
N ASN A 539 11.76 -4.11 19.81
CA ASN A 539 11.73 -3.48 21.13
C ASN A 539 11.21 -4.49 22.15
N ALA A 540 11.91 -4.68 23.25
CA ALA A 540 11.45 -5.51 24.36
C ALA A 540 12.07 -5.02 25.66
N ASP A 541 11.24 -4.81 26.67
CA ASP A 541 11.62 -4.25 27.95
C ASP A 541 11.58 -5.28 29.09
N THR A 542 10.95 -6.44 28.83
CA THR A 542 10.85 -7.57 29.78
C THR A 542 11.42 -8.85 29.20
N PRO A 543 11.89 -9.79 30.05
CA PRO A 543 12.34 -11.10 29.59
C PRO A 543 11.28 -11.92 28.86
N ALA A 544 9.99 -11.74 29.22
CA ALA A 544 8.87 -12.41 28.56
C ALA A 544 8.68 -11.91 27.12
N ASP A 545 8.74 -10.59 26.93
CA ASP A 545 8.67 -9.96 25.60
C ASP A 545 9.86 -10.36 24.75
N ALA A 546 11.06 -10.36 25.32
CA ALA A 546 12.29 -10.77 24.65
C ALA A 546 12.22 -12.23 24.15
N LYS A 547 11.73 -13.13 24.99
CA LYS A 547 11.51 -14.53 24.62
C LYS A 547 10.48 -14.66 23.51
N LYS A 548 9.37 -13.96 23.62
CA LYS A 548 8.32 -13.95 22.60
C LYS A 548 8.82 -13.39 21.27
N ALA A 549 9.56 -12.30 21.32
CA ALA A 549 10.18 -11.71 20.13
C ALA A 549 11.11 -12.70 19.42
N ARG A 550 11.93 -13.42 20.16
CA ARG A 550 12.82 -14.45 19.61
C ARG A 550 12.06 -15.61 18.99
N GLU A 551 11.00 -16.10 19.66
CA GLU A 551 10.11 -17.12 19.10
C GLU A 551 9.48 -16.69 17.76
N LEU A 552 9.23 -15.39 17.59
CA LEU A 552 8.74 -14.80 16.35
C LEU A 552 9.83 -14.52 15.31
N GLY A 553 11.10 -14.83 15.62
CA GLY A 553 12.23 -14.72 14.69
C GLY A 553 13.06 -13.45 14.83
N ALA A 554 12.90 -12.66 15.87
CA ALA A 554 13.79 -11.52 16.13
C ALA A 554 15.23 -11.98 16.42
N GLU A 555 16.20 -11.26 15.89
CA GLU A 555 17.63 -11.55 15.96
C GLU A 555 18.37 -10.67 16.98
N GLY A 556 17.62 -9.99 17.82
CA GLY A 556 18.13 -9.12 18.87
C GLY A 556 17.09 -8.13 19.37
N ILE A 557 17.45 -7.37 20.39
CA ILE A 557 16.69 -6.23 20.88
C ILE A 557 17.38 -4.94 20.44
N GLY A 558 16.65 -4.10 19.70
CA GLY A 558 17.13 -2.80 19.23
C GLY A 558 16.90 -1.69 20.26
N LEU A 559 15.94 -1.86 21.15
CA LEU A 559 15.65 -0.93 22.24
C LEU A 559 15.07 -1.67 23.45
N CYS A 560 15.78 -1.62 24.56
CA CYS A 560 15.29 -1.93 25.88
C CYS A 560 15.22 -0.63 26.70
N ARG A 561 14.03 -0.24 27.13
CA ARG A 561 13.75 0.95 27.93
C ARG A 561 13.87 0.62 29.40
N THR A 562 14.93 1.03 30.05
CA THR A 562 15.20 0.68 31.45
C THR A 562 14.22 1.29 32.45
N GLU A 563 13.55 2.40 32.08
CA GLU A 563 12.52 3.03 32.90
C GLU A 563 11.34 2.12 33.20
N HIS A 564 10.95 1.26 32.29
CA HIS A 564 9.82 0.34 32.47
C HIS A 564 10.06 -0.70 33.56
N MET A 565 11.32 -0.95 33.90
CA MET A 565 11.70 -1.86 35.00
C MET A 565 11.38 -1.32 36.40
N PHE A 566 11.12 0.00 36.52
CA PHE A 566 10.93 0.68 37.82
C PHE A 566 9.47 0.90 38.21
N PHE A 567 8.51 0.67 37.34
CA PHE A 567 7.09 0.87 37.64
C PHE A 567 6.47 -0.24 38.50
N ASP A 568 7.20 -1.33 38.75
CA ASP A 568 6.77 -2.36 39.67
C ASP A 568 6.64 -1.78 41.10
N PRO A 569 5.52 -2.03 41.83
CA PRO A 569 5.28 -1.50 43.16
C PRO A 569 6.40 -1.78 44.19
N GLU A 570 7.07 -2.91 44.08
CA GLU A 570 8.18 -3.29 45.00
C GLU A 570 9.46 -2.51 44.67
N ARG A 571 9.64 -2.08 43.41
CA ARG A 571 10.86 -1.42 42.91
C ARG A 571 10.78 0.09 42.97
N ILE A 572 9.59 0.65 42.74
CA ILE A 572 9.41 2.09 42.68
C ILE A 572 9.75 2.81 43.97
N ALA A 573 9.57 2.14 45.11
CA ALA A 573 9.93 2.68 46.42
C ALA A 573 11.42 3.02 46.53
N ALA A 574 12.31 2.13 46.12
CA ALA A 574 13.76 2.38 46.08
C ALA A 574 14.15 3.46 45.08
N PHE A 575 13.47 3.51 43.93
CA PHE A 575 13.70 4.53 42.92
C PHE A 575 13.28 5.92 43.40
N ARG A 576 12.12 6.04 44.06
CA ARG A 576 11.65 7.28 44.70
C ARG A 576 12.60 7.74 45.83
N GLU A 577 13.19 6.81 46.59
CA GLU A 577 14.22 7.12 47.56
C GLU A 577 15.46 7.77 46.90
N MET A 578 15.88 7.24 45.76
CA MET A 578 16.99 7.81 44.99
C MET A 578 16.65 9.24 44.50
N ILE A 579 15.43 9.45 43.97
CA ILE A 579 14.98 10.75 43.47
C ILE A 579 14.95 11.79 44.58
N CYS A 580 14.54 11.43 45.81
CA CYS A 580 14.40 12.32 46.95
C CYS A 580 15.68 12.44 47.77
N SER A 581 16.81 11.91 47.31
CA SER A 581 18.12 12.06 47.99
C SER A 581 18.66 13.45 47.88
N ASP A 582 19.21 13.99 49.00
CA ASP A 582 19.78 15.32 49.07
C ASP A 582 21.28 15.30 48.79
N THR A 583 21.98 14.22 49.08
CA THR A 583 23.42 14.04 48.87
C THR A 583 23.77 12.92 47.92
N VAL A 584 25.01 12.93 47.44
CA VAL A 584 25.52 11.83 46.57
C VAL A 584 25.54 10.52 47.32
N GLU A 585 25.92 10.54 48.59
CA GLU A 585 26.01 9.36 49.46
C GLU A 585 24.62 8.71 49.66
N GLU A 586 23.59 9.53 49.91
CA GLU A 586 22.19 9.05 50.00
C GLU A 586 21.73 8.44 48.68
N ARG A 587 22.06 9.09 47.55
CA ARG A 587 21.70 8.60 46.21
C ARG A 587 22.39 7.29 45.91
N GLU A 588 23.70 7.21 46.18
CA GLU A 588 24.45 5.95 46.01
C GLU A 588 23.91 4.81 46.90
N ALA A 589 23.49 5.10 48.13
CA ALA A 589 22.85 4.09 49.00
C ALA A 589 21.53 3.60 48.44
N ALA A 590 20.68 4.47 47.86
CA ALA A 590 19.47 4.08 47.19
C ALA A 590 19.74 3.30 45.90
N LEU A 591 20.69 3.71 45.10
CA LEU A 591 21.11 3.01 43.88
C LEU A 591 21.69 1.64 44.17
N ALA A 592 22.36 1.41 45.30
CA ALA A 592 22.86 0.12 45.75
C ALA A 592 21.69 -0.90 45.97
N LYS A 593 20.49 -0.43 46.28
CA LYS A 593 19.30 -1.29 46.38
C LYS A 593 18.72 -1.64 45.00
N ILE A 594 18.86 -0.74 44.02
CA ILE A 594 18.33 -0.89 42.67
C ILE A 594 19.25 -1.77 41.80
N GLU A 595 20.57 -1.64 41.95
CA GLU A 595 21.55 -2.32 41.11
C GLU A 595 21.31 -3.84 40.97
N PRO A 596 21.10 -4.61 42.09
CA PRO A 596 20.84 -6.04 41.99
C PRO A 596 19.55 -6.38 41.20
N MET A 597 18.53 -5.53 41.31
CA MET A 597 17.25 -5.71 40.61
C MET A 597 17.44 -5.56 39.13
N GLN A 598 18.11 -4.50 38.69
CA GLN A 598 18.41 -4.27 37.28
C GLN A 598 19.39 -5.31 36.71
N GLN A 599 20.40 -5.71 37.50
CA GLN A 599 21.30 -6.77 37.07
C GLN A 599 20.54 -8.07 36.81
N ALA A 600 19.59 -8.47 37.67
CA ALA A 600 18.79 -9.65 37.47
C ALA A 600 17.89 -9.56 36.21
N ASP A 601 17.33 -8.36 35.93
CA ASP A 601 16.54 -8.13 34.72
C ASP A 601 17.39 -8.26 33.46
N PHE A 602 18.59 -7.68 33.45
CA PHE A 602 19.49 -7.78 32.31
C PHE A 602 20.03 -9.20 32.10
N GLU A 603 20.32 -9.94 33.18
CA GLU A 603 20.67 -11.35 33.07
C GLU A 603 19.54 -12.14 32.40
N ALA A 604 18.29 -11.94 32.82
CA ALA A 604 17.15 -12.62 32.27
C ALA A 604 16.89 -12.22 30.78
N LEU A 605 17.16 -10.97 30.40
CA LEU A 605 17.09 -10.55 29.01
C LEU A 605 18.16 -11.24 28.14
N TYR A 606 19.42 -11.26 28.61
CA TYR A 606 20.50 -11.95 27.90
C TYR A 606 20.25 -13.45 27.78
N GLU A 607 19.73 -14.11 28.82
CA GLU A 607 19.34 -15.50 28.78
C GLU A 607 18.22 -15.76 27.76
N ALA A 608 17.21 -14.90 27.73
CA ALA A 608 16.10 -15.00 26.77
C ALA A 608 16.56 -14.87 25.31
N LEU A 609 17.59 -14.08 25.05
CA LEU A 609 18.14 -13.83 23.71
C LEU A 609 19.22 -14.81 23.26
N GLU A 610 19.71 -15.67 24.15
CA GLU A 610 20.69 -16.75 23.84
C GLU A 610 21.89 -16.27 22.99
N GLY A 611 22.50 -15.16 23.40
CA GLY A 611 23.67 -14.59 22.74
C GLY A 611 23.37 -13.61 21.59
N ASN A 612 22.11 -13.39 21.25
CA ASN A 612 21.76 -12.30 20.33
C ASN A 612 21.95 -10.92 21.00
N PRO A 613 22.25 -9.86 20.22
CA PRO A 613 22.56 -8.55 20.79
C PRO A 613 21.34 -7.90 21.45
N VAL A 614 21.61 -7.14 22.50
CA VAL A 614 20.61 -6.37 23.25
C VAL A 614 21.14 -4.94 23.41
N THR A 615 20.42 -3.96 22.84
CA THR A 615 20.69 -2.54 23.04
C THR A 615 19.91 -2.05 24.25
N ILE A 616 20.64 -1.62 25.28
CA ILE A 616 20.08 -1.16 26.55
C ILE A 616 20.20 0.35 26.61
N ARG A 617 19.06 1.04 26.64
CA ARG A 617 19.00 2.49 26.80
C ARG A 617 19.04 2.87 28.28
N PHE A 618 19.93 3.78 28.65
CA PHE A 618 19.93 4.35 29.98
C PHE A 618 18.65 5.13 30.25
N LEU A 619 18.37 5.37 31.53
CA LEU A 619 17.20 6.08 32.02
C LEU A 619 16.99 7.38 31.21
N ASP A 620 15.84 7.48 30.58
CA ASP A 620 15.52 8.60 29.70
C ASP A 620 14.48 9.57 30.28
N PRO A 621 13.32 9.16 30.84
CA PRO A 621 12.30 10.10 31.29
C PRO A 621 12.74 11.02 32.43
N PRO A 622 12.12 12.21 32.56
CA PRO A 622 12.33 13.10 33.69
C PRO A 622 11.91 12.44 35.00
N LEU A 623 12.59 12.75 36.10
CA LEU A 623 12.36 12.11 37.39
C LEU A 623 10.97 12.38 37.98
N HIS A 624 10.27 13.45 37.57
CA HIS A 624 8.91 13.71 38.04
C HIS A 624 7.88 12.65 37.63
N GLU A 625 8.15 11.85 36.59
CA GLU A 625 7.25 10.78 36.16
C GLU A 625 7.17 9.62 37.17
N PHE A 626 8.13 9.49 38.03
CA PHE A 626 8.22 8.40 39.01
C PHE A 626 7.74 8.78 40.41
N VAL A 627 7.51 10.06 40.67
CA VAL A 627 7.07 10.54 41.98
C VAL A 627 5.55 10.52 42.10
N PRO A 628 5.02 10.30 43.34
CA PRO A 628 3.58 10.25 43.53
C PRO A 628 2.92 11.61 43.35
N THR A 629 1.69 11.61 42.85
CA THR A 629 0.83 12.79 42.74
C THR A 629 -0.23 12.87 43.81
N GLU A 630 -0.65 11.71 44.34
CA GLU A 630 -1.70 11.61 45.36
C GLU A 630 -1.13 11.89 46.77
N GLU A 631 -1.90 12.63 47.56
CA GLU A 631 -1.51 13.08 48.93
C GLU A 631 -1.12 11.91 49.84
N ALA A 632 -1.92 10.83 49.82
CA ALA A 632 -1.67 9.63 50.63
C ALA A 632 -0.35 8.95 50.30
N ASP A 633 0.00 8.92 49.01
CA ASP A 633 1.25 8.32 48.53
C ASP A 633 2.46 9.22 48.85
N ILE A 634 2.27 10.54 48.80
CA ILE A 634 3.28 11.51 49.24
C ILE A 634 3.57 11.37 50.76
N GLU A 635 2.53 11.25 51.58
CA GLU A 635 2.66 11.01 53.00
C GLU A 635 3.38 9.67 53.29
N ALA A 636 3.02 8.61 52.57
CA ALA A 636 3.66 7.30 52.68
C ALA A 636 5.15 7.37 52.34
N LEU A 637 5.49 8.09 51.25
CA LEU A 637 6.87 8.31 50.81
C LEU A 637 7.67 9.12 51.86
N ALA A 638 7.09 10.20 52.40
CA ALA A 638 7.70 11.02 53.44
C ALA A 638 8.02 10.19 54.69
N LYS A 639 7.08 9.35 55.11
CA LYS A 639 7.27 8.44 56.25
C LYS A 639 8.35 7.39 55.99
N ALA A 640 8.34 6.80 54.78
CA ALA A 640 9.36 5.80 54.40
C ALA A 640 10.78 6.35 54.40
N GLN A 641 10.93 7.63 54.03
CA GLN A 641 12.21 8.29 53.93
C GLN A 641 12.60 9.10 55.20
N ASN A 642 11.74 9.09 56.18
CA ASN A 642 11.91 9.86 57.43
C ASN A 642 12.18 11.35 57.14
N LYS A 643 11.45 11.92 56.19
CA LYS A 643 11.51 13.34 55.78
C LYS A 643 10.13 13.99 56.04
N PRO A 644 10.12 15.31 56.34
CA PRO A 644 8.84 16.03 56.40
C PRO A 644 8.06 15.98 55.10
N VAL A 645 6.73 15.88 55.17
CA VAL A 645 5.84 15.86 53.97
C VAL A 645 6.07 17.08 53.08
N GLU A 646 6.24 18.25 53.70
CA GLU A 646 6.48 19.52 52.98
C GLU A 646 7.83 19.49 52.20
N THR A 647 8.85 18.77 52.72
CA THR A 647 10.11 18.57 52.01
C THR A 647 9.90 17.71 50.78
N ILE A 648 9.14 16.62 50.87
CA ILE A 648 8.85 15.76 49.73
C ILE A 648 8.02 16.53 48.69
N LYS A 649 7.01 17.29 49.11
CA LYS A 649 6.23 18.16 48.18
C LYS A 649 7.11 19.20 47.49
N ALA A 650 8.06 19.80 48.19
CA ALA A 650 8.97 20.75 47.60
C ALA A 650 9.90 20.09 46.56
N ILE A 651 10.40 18.89 46.82
CA ILE A 651 11.17 18.11 45.86
C ILE A 651 10.35 17.79 44.64
N ILE A 652 9.13 17.25 44.78
CA ILE A 652 8.23 16.93 43.67
C ILE A 652 7.94 18.18 42.85
N ALA A 653 7.63 19.32 43.47
CA ALA A 653 7.38 20.57 42.79
C ALA A 653 8.62 21.08 42.02
N SER A 654 9.84 20.87 42.55
CA SER A 654 11.08 21.24 41.89
C SER A 654 11.42 20.40 40.64
N LEU A 655 10.89 19.20 40.59
CA LEU A 655 11.11 18.26 39.47
C LEU A 655 10.11 18.43 38.34
N HIS A 656 9.04 19.21 38.57
CA HIS A 656 8.00 19.39 37.58
C HIS A 656 8.54 20.13 36.34
N GLU A 657 8.41 19.50 35.19
CA GLU A 657 8.84 20.05 33.91
C GLU A 657 7.66 20.66 33.18
N PHE A 658 7.81 21.90 32.71
CA PHE A 658 6.80 22.54 31.87
C PHE A 658 6.68 21.84 30.50
N ASN A 659 7.82 21.44 29.94
CA ASN A 659 7.89 20.62 28.73
C ASN A 659 8.82 19.41 29.01
N PRO A 660 8.26 18.23 29.28
CA PRO A 660 9.04 17.03 29.58
C PRO A 660 10.07 16.67 28.51
N MET A 661 9.77 16.95 27.24
CA MET A 661 10.69 16.62 26.13
C MET A 661 11.97 17.46 26.15
N MET A 662 11.88 18.69 26.61
CA MET A 662 13.00 19.65 26.70
C MET A 662 13.61 19.71 28.11
N GLY A 663 13.10 18.93 29.05
CA GLY A 663 13.44 18.97 30.45
C GLY A 663 14.75 18.26 30.83
N HIS A 664 14.90 18.06 32.14
CA HIS A 664 16.04 17.39 32.75
C HIS A 664 15.90 15.88 32.68
N ARG A 665 16.32 15.30 31.57
CA ARG A 665 16.15 13.89 31.21
C ARG A 665 17.34 13.36 30.39
N GLY A 666 17.41 12.05 30.19
CA GLY A 666 18.36 11.39 29.31
C GLY A 666 19.81 11.68 29.67
N CYS A 667 20.64 12.07 28.70
CA CYS A 667 22.05 12.38 28.94
C CYS A 667 22.24 13.57 29.89
N ARG A 668 21.30 14.52 29.95
CA ARG A 668 21.36 15.67 30.89
C ARG A 668 21.25 15.17 32.31
N LEU A 669 20.41 14.19 32.58
CA LEU A 669 20.29 13.51 33.86
C LEU A 669 21.58 12.76 34.20
N ALA A 670 22.19 12.07 33.25
CA ALA A 670 23.47 11.40 33.44
C ALA A 670 24.64 12.38 33.70
N VAL A 671 24.59 13.58 33.15
CA VAL A 671 25.58 14.65 33.43
C VAL A 671 25.44 15.16 34.85
N THR A 672 24.20 15.39 35.32
CA THR A 672 23.94 15.96 36.65
C THR A 672 24.12 14.93 37.75
N TYR A 673 23.68 13.70 37.51
CA TYR A 673 23.72 12.58 38.46
C TYR A 673 24.46 11.38 37.85
N PRO A 674 25.79 11.47 37.63
CA PRO A 674 26.57 10.42 36.96
C PRO A 674 26.52 9.07 37.68
N GLU A 675 26.24 9.07 38.99
CA GLU A 675 26.07 7.83 39.78
C GLU A 675 24.92 6.93 39.27
N ILE A 676 23.85 7.49 38.67
CA ILE A 676 22.77 6.72 38.07
C ILE A 676 23.32 5.94 36.87
N ALA A 677 23.99 6.61 35.93
CA ALA A 677 24.55 5.96 34.76
C ALA A 677 25.68 4.97 35.13
N LYS A 678 26.46 5.25 36.15
CA LYS A 678 27.46 4.31 36.68
C LYS A 678 26.80 3.04 37.24
N MET A 679 25.70 3.18 37.99
CA MET A 679 24.96 2.06 38.51
C MET A 679 24.37 1.20 37.36
N GLN A 680 23.74 1.83 36.37
CA GLN A 680 23.21 1.11 35.21
C GLN A 680 24.32 0.40 34.43
N THR A 681 25.48 1.04 34.24
CA THR A 681 26.64 0.41 33.60
C THR A 681 27.11 -0.82 34.38
N LYS A 682 27.22 -0.75 35.71
CA LYS A 682 27.58 -1.88 36.56
C LYS A 682 26.59 -3.02 36.40
N ALA A 683 25.29 -2.74 36.46
CA ALA A 683 24.24 -3.73 36.32
C ALA A 683 24.32 -4.46 34.97
N VAL A 684 24.48 -3.73 33.88
CA VAL A 684 24.60 -4.28 32.51
C VAL A 684 25.84 -5.17 32.38
N ILE A 685 27.00 -4.65 32.78
CA ILE A 685 28.28 -5.37 32.62
C ILE A 685 28.34 -6.62 33.51
N LYS A 686 27.92 -6.52 34.77
CA LYS A 686 27.87 -7.70 35.68
C LYS A 686 26.91 -8.79 35.17
N ALA A 687 25.74 -8.38 34.67
CA ALA A 687 24.80 -9.29 34.06
C ALA A 687 25.39 -10.03 32.86
N ALA A 688 26.02 -9.29 31.96
CA ALA A 688 26.65 -9.86 30.76
C ALA A 688 27.81 -10.81 31.13
N ILE A 689 28.64 -10.44 32.12
CA ILE A 689 29.71 -11.32 32.61
C ILE A 689 29.15 -12.62 33.18
N ASN A 690 28.10 -12.57 33.99
CA ASN A 690 27.47 -13.75 34.56
C ASN A 690 26.90 -14.68 33.49
N VAL A 691 26.17 -14.13 32.52
CA VAL A 691 25.60 -14.90 31.42
C VAL A 691 26.71 -15.50 30.55
N LYS A 692 27.76 -14.75 30.24
CA LYS A 692 28.92 -15.27 29.50
C LYS A 692 29.62 -16.41 30.21
N LYS A 693 29.71 -16.37 31.54
CA LYS A 693 30.24 -17.50 32.35
C LYS A 693 29.37 -18.73 32.30
N ASN A 694 28.04 -18.56 32.35
CA ASN A 694 27.09 -19.65 32.30
C ASN A 694 27.02 -20.27 30.88
N HIS A 695 27.23 -19.48 29.86
CA HIS A 695 27.14 -19.86 28.45
C HIS A 695 28.39 -19.41 27.65
N PRO A 696 29.52 -20.11 27.81
CA PRO A 696 30.79 -19.73 27.18
C PRO A 696 30.77 -19.73 25.64
N ASP A 697 29.81 -20.45 25.06
CA ASP A 697 29.59 -20.58 23.62
C ASP A 697 28.75 -19.43 23.03
N TRP A 698 28.13 -18.60 23.87
CA TRP A 698 27.34 -17.46 23.41
C TRP A 698 28.21 -16.22 23.21
N THR A 699 27.88 -15.44 22.17
CA THR A 699 28.46 -14.12 21.97
C THR A 699 27.63 -13.10 22.72
N VAL A 700 28.01 -12.82 23.98
CA VAL A 700 27.36 -11.79 24.80
C VAL A 700 28.18 -10.49 24.67
N LYS A 701 27.61 -9.50 23.99
CA LYS A 701 28.21 -8.18 23.78
C LYS A 701 27.19 -7.09 24.13
N PRO A 702 27.30 -6.45 25.29
CA PRO A 702 26.40 -5.35 25.65
C PRO A 702 26.50 -4.17 24.70
N GLU A 703 25.38 -3.62 24.33
CA GLU A 703 25.27 -2.36 23.59
C GLU A 703 24.57 -1.34 24.50
N ILE A 704 25.37 -0.40 25.04
CA ILE A 704 24.87 0.63 25.96
C ILE A 704 24.54 1.88 25.14
N MET A 705 23.30 2.35 25.25
CA MET A 705 22.82 3.50 24.51
C MET A 705 22.55 4.68 25.44
N ILE A 706 23.21 5.80 25.17
CA ILE A 706 23.03 7.07 25.87
C ILE A 706 21.98 7.89 25.11
N PRO A 707 20.80 8.14 25.73
CA PRO A 707 19.72 8.86 25.06
C PRO A 707 19.90 10.37 25.09
N LEU A 708 19.20 11.08 24.21
CA LEU A 708 19.01 12.52 24.19
C LEU A 708 20.31 13.33 24.01
N VAL A 709 21.30 12.78 23.36
CA VAL A 709 22.55 13.48 23.04
C VAL A 709 22.29 14.54 21.98
N ASN A 710 22.70 15.76 22.27
CA ASN A 710 22.56 16.92 21.38
C ASN A 710 23.90 17.39 20.79
N ASP A 711 25.00 17.19 21.55
CA ASP A 711 26.33 17.63 21.18
C ASP A 711 27.36 16.54 21.54
N ILE A 712 28.42 16.44 20.75
CA ILE A 712 29.52 15.49 20.98
C ILE A 712 30.14 15.60 22.38
N LYS A 713 30.14 16.79 22.98
CA LYS A 713 30.72 17.00 24.32
C LYS A 713 29.89 16.28 25.40
N GLU A 714 28.58 16.24 25.24
CA GLU A 714 27.69 15.50 26.14
C GLU A 714 28.00 14.00 26.06
N LEU A 715 28.10 13.45 24.84
CA LEU A 715 28.47 12.06 24.66
C LEU A 715 29.84 11.72 25.24
N LYS A 716 30.83 12.52 24.94
CA LYS A 716 32.20 12.34 25.48
C LYS A 716 32.22 12.33 27.01
N TYR A 717 31.51 13.27 27.62
CA TYR A 717 31.46 13.39 29.07
C TYR A 717 30.82 12.16 29.72
N VAL A 718 29.67 11.73 29.23
CA VAL A 718 28.96 10.55 29.77
C VAL A 718 29.70 9.26 29.43
N LYS A 719 30.17 9.08 28.20
CA LYS A 719 30.92 7.90 27.77
C LYS A 719 32.16 7.68 28.60
N LYS A 720 32.85 8.74 29.02
CA LYS A 720 34.06 8.64 29.83
C LYS A 720 33.84 7.81 31.10
N PHE A 721 32.89 8.19 31.94
CA PHE A 721 32.67 7.44 33.19
C PHE A 721 31.93 6.13 32.99
N VAL A 722 31.17 5.98 31.90
CA VAL A 722 30.57 4.67 31.50
C VAL A 722 31.71 3.69 31.19
N VAL A 723 32.65 4.07 30.35
CA VAL A 723 33.83 3.24 29.99
C VAL A 723 34.68 2.93 31.20
N GLU A 724 35.00 3.95 32.01
CA GLU A 724 35.80 3.76 33.25
C GLU A 724 35.13 2.75 34.20
N THR A 725 33.80 2.80 34.33
CA THR A 725 33.03 1.89 35.18
C THR A 725 32.98 0.49 34.58
N ALA A 726 32.69 0.36 33.29
CA ALA A 726 32.64 -0.93 32.61
C ALA A 726 34.00 -1.65 32.63
N ASP A 727 35.08 -0.97 32.32
CA ASP A 727 36.45 -1.52 32.33
C ASP A 727 36.86 -1.97 33.72
N ALA A 728 36.49 -1.22 34.76
CA ALA A 728 36.76 -1.58 36.13
C ALA A 728 36.07 -2.88 36.56
N GLU A 729 34.79 -3.05 36.19
CA GLU A 729 34.02 -4.26 36.48
C GLU A 729 34.53 -5.50 35.70
N ILE A 730 34.88 -5.30 34.41
CA ILE A 730 35.46 -6.35 33.57
C ILE A 730 36.78 -6.83 34.13
N LYS A 731 37.65 -5.89 34.50
CA LYS A 731 38.95 -6.17 35.08
C LYS A 731 38.81 -6.88 36.44
N ALA A 732 37.90 -6.42 37.32
CA ALA A 732 37.66 -7.00 38.61
C ALA A 732 37.18 -8.45 38.51
N ALA A 733 36.38 -8.76 37.49
CA ALA A 733 35.89 -10.11 37.19
C ALA A 733 36.91 -10.99 36.46
N GLY A 734 38.01 -10.44 35.96
CA GLY A 734 38.97 -11.16 35.12
C GLY A 734 38.34 -11.65 33.79
N SER A 735 37.37 -10.89 33.28
CA SER A 735 36.63 -11.24 32.07
C SER A 735 37.26 -10.61 30.82
N ASP A 736 37.01 -11.20 29.67
CA ASP A 736 37.30 -10.70 28.34
C ASP A 736 36.07 -10.15 27.62
N LEU A 737 35.05 -9.69 28.37
CA LEU A 737 33.82 -9.14 27.82
C LEU A 737 34.10 -7.90 26.99
N GLU A 738 33.60 -7.90 25.75
CA GLU A 738 33.52 -6.73 24.87
C GLU A 738 32.16 -6.04 25.01
N TYR A 739 32.14 -4.73 24.85
CA TYR A 739 30.89 -3.95 24.88
C TYR A 739 30.99 -2.75 23.91
N GLU A 740 29.88 -2.15 23.61
CA GLU A 740 29.76 -0.95 22.77
C GLU A 740 29.00 0.15 23.50
N VAL A 741 29.38 1.41 23.25
CA VAL A 741 28.68 2.60 23.75
C VAL A 741 28.26 3.46 22.58
N GLY A 742 26.96 3.56 22.37
CA GLY A 742 26.38 4.36 21.29
C GLY A 742 25.37 5.37 21.81
N THR A 743 24.66 5.97 20.89
CA THR A 743 23.66 7.00 21.19
C THR A 743 22.44 6.89 20.28
N MET A 744 21.35 7.50 20.73
CA MET A 744 20.15 7.67 19.91
C MET A 744 20.21 9.03 19.21
N ILE A 745 20.04 9.03 17.89
CA ILE A 745 19.89 10.24 17.09
C ILE A 745 18.41 10.57 17.05
N GLU A 746 17.98 11.49 17.90
CA GLU A 746 16.58 11.86 18.13
C GLU A 746 16.36 13.37 18.28
N ILE A 747 17.43 14.16 18.26
CA ILE A 747 17.40 15.62 18.33
C ILE A 747 17.86 16.17 16.97
N PRO A 748 17.17 17.18 16.40
CA PRO A 748 17.53 17.72 15.08
C PRO A 748 18.99 18.16 14.96
N ARG A 749 19.55 18.79 16.00
CA ARG A 749 20.96 19.16 16.00
C ARG A 749 21.88 17.95 15.92
N ALA A 750 21.60 16.89 16.67
CA ALA A 750 22.38 15.66 16.62
C ALA A 750 22.36 15.03 15.23
N ALA A 751 21.22 15.08 14.52
CA ALA A 751 21.12 14.60 13.14
C ALA A 751 21.99 15.46 12.19
N LEU A 752 22.01 16.77 12.36
CA LEU A 752 22.81 17.69 11.54
C LEU A 752 24.33 17.60 11.81
N THR A 753 24.72 17.16 13.01
CA THR A 753 26.12 17.00 13.42
C THR A 753 26.51 15.54 13.68
N ALA A 754 25.80 14.61 13.06
CA ALA A 754 25.98 13.18 13.27
C ALA A 754 27.40 12.69 12.91
N ASP A 755 28.05 13.30 11.94
CA ASP A 755 29.42 13.02 11.55
C ASP A 755 30.44 13.36 12.65
N GLU A 756 30.17 14.37 13.47
CA GLU A 756 30.98 14.71 14.66
C GLU A 756 30.72 13.71 15.79
N ILE A 757 29.42 13.40 16.05
CA ILE A 757 29.02 12.47 17.10
C ILE A 757 29.52 11.03 16.80
N ALA A 758 29.57 10.64 15.54
CA ALA A 758 30.10 9.36 15.10
C ALA A 758 31.55 9.09 15.44
N LYS A 759 32.34 10.15 15.74
CA LYS A 759 33.74 9.99 16.19
C LYS A 759 33.85 9.38 17.59
N GLU A 760 32.77 9.45 18.35
CA GLU A 760 32.71 8.96 19.74
C GLU A 760 31.73 7.77 19.92
N ALA A 761 30.72 7.66 19.10
CA ALA A 761 29.72 6.61 19.19
C ALA A 761 30.17 5.34 18.45
N ASP A 762 30.02 4.19 19.09
CA ASP A 762 30.31 2.89 18.47
C ASP A 762 29.14 2.46 17.55
N PHE A 763 27.94 2.96 17.83
CA PHE A 763 26.74 2.76 16.99
C PHE A 763 25.74 3.91 17.17
N PHE A 764 24.84 4.05 16.20
CA PHE A 764 23.67 4.91 16.27
C PHE A 764 22.38 4.09 16.34
N CYS A 765 21.43 4.55 17.14
CA CYS A 765 20.05 4.16 17.08
C CYS A 765 19.22 5.35 16.62
N PHE A 766 18.28 5.13 15.71
CA PHE A 766 17.37 6.17 15.25
C PHE A 766 16.03 6.01 15.94
N ARG A 767 15.39 7.12 16.29
CA ARG A 767 14.09 7.10 16.92
C ARG A 767 13.04 6.52 15.95
N SER A 768 12.11 5.73 16.46
CA SER A 768 11.04 5.14 15.66
C SER A 768 10.01 6.18 15.21
N GLU A 769 9.27 5.88 14.14
CA GLU A 769 8.20 6.75 13.59
C GLU A 769 7.10 7.13 14.59
N GLU A 770 6.91 6.35 15.64
CA GLU A 770 5.99 6.71 16.74
C GLU A 770 6.30 8.08 17.35
N HIS A 771 7.55 8.50 17.29
CA HIS A 771 8.02 9.78 17.79
C HIS A 771 8.21 10.83 16.69
N THR A 772 8.21 10.47 15.43
CA THR A 772 8.23 11.42 14.32
C THR A 772 6.92 12.18 14.18
N SER A 773 5.80 11.60 14.64
CA SER A 773 4.52 12.31 14.72
C SER A 773 4.54 13.48 15.70
N GLU A 774 5.37 13.43 16.74
CA GLU A 774 5.59 14.54 17.67
C GLU A 774 6.51 15.63 17.08
N LEU A 775 7.39 15.26 16.16
CA LEU A 775 8.25 16.18 15.40
C LEU A 775 7.56 16.71 14.12
N GLN A 776 6.43 16.13 13.73
CA GLN A 776 5.62 16.55 12.58
C GLN A 776 4.53 17.57 12.93
N SER A 777 4.61 18.22 14.08
CA SER A 777 3.86 19.45 14.27
C SER A 777 4.22 20.42 13.13
N PRO A 778 3.25 21.08 12.49
CA PRO A 778 3.52 22.06 11.42
C PRO A 778 4.47 23.18 11.84
N TYR A 779 4.68 23.34 13.15
CA TYR A 779 5.62 24.30 13.73
C TYR A 779 7.06 23.77 13.85
N ASP A 780 7.28 22.47 13.72
CA ASP A 780 8.60 21.84 13.83
C ASP A 780 9.28 21.66 12.46
N LEU A 781 8.53 21.86 11.37
CA LEU A 781 9.02 21.77 9.98
C LEU A 781 9.55 23.11 9.42
N VAL A 782 9.58 24.14 10.24
CA VAL A 782 10.17 25.44 9.92
C VAL A 782 11.44 25.60 10.76
#